data_abc6683215645113604a906dc86afce2
#
_entry.id   abc6683215645113604a906dc86afce2
#
_cell.length_a   1.000
_cell.length_b   1.000
_cell.length_c   1.000
_cell.angle_alpha   90.00
_cell.angle_beta   90.00
_cell.angle_gamma   90.00
#
_symmetry.space_group_name_H-M   'P 1'
#
loop_
_entity.id
_entity.type
_entity.pdbx_description
1 polymer ?
#
loop_
_entity_poly.entity_id
_entity_poly.type
_entity_poly.pdbx_seq_one_letter_code
_entity_poly.pdbx_strand_id
1 'polypeptide(L)'
;MSKILIIGGVAAGAGCAARLRRLDEKAQIIMLERGEYISYANCGLPYHVGDVIQSRDALLVTKPEVMRERFNVDVRTRNEALSIDRGSKSVRIKDHVTGEEYTESYDKLVIATGSSPLRPRIPGIDSPRILTLWTVPDTDHIRSMIRDHGAKRALVVGGGFIGLEMAENLHHAGLAVSIVEATDQVMAPVDPEMAMILHKNIRDNGVDLHLSDGVASFEDTTSEVSVKLSSGKILTADLVILSIGVRPNSQIAKEAGLEVNARGGIIVNDRLQTSDPDIYAAGDVIEVEDFISKERTMVPLAGPANKQGRIVADNIAGIPSTYKGTQGSSVAQIFDLTAASTGANEKTLIRRGLVRGKDYTSILISQGSHAGYYPGAVQMIIKLLFSMNGAKIFGAQIIGPDGVDKRIDTIGTAIRLGAGVVDLKDLELAYAPPFSSAKDPVNMAGFTAENVLRGLARFSDWKIPEDGVILDIREEAETLAYALPDAVHIPLGQLRARLSELDRSTRYIVFCQGGVRSYNAARILMQHGFGKTEVYPGGTSFYRITHPESEAAPSEPAPPKAAPPKAAPSKDAVQKAAPRKAAPQSVAPQSIAPQSVKKVTIHCDGMQCPGPIMEVFRSIKEMEDGQLLEVTASDPGFTKDIESWCRRTGNTLISSGKKGRSYVAVIRKGTADDAAASPVAAPAGAAVPACEPPQGKTIIVFDGDLDKVLASFVIANGALAMGRPVTMFFTFWGLTALRKSDKNKKIRKSPVEKMFGTMLPRGTTELGLSRMNMGGMGTKMMRAIMKDKNIDSLEEMMKKAMENGVRIVACSMSMDVMGIKKEELIDGVEIGGVGTYLADAEESNVNLFI
;
A
#
# COMPACT_ATOMS: atom_id res chain seq x y z
N MET A 1 -10.35 -25.44 49.06
CA MET A 1 -9.51 -25.29 47.85
C MET A 1 -10.49 -25.06 46.71
N SER A 2 -10.43 -23.93 46.06
CA SER A 2 -11.39 -23.57 44.99
C SER A 2 -11.09 -24.41 43.75
N LYS A 3 -12.12 -25.01 43.15
CA LYS A 3 -12.00 -25.78 41.92
C LYS A 3 -12.56 -24.99 40.73
N ILE A 4 -11.70 -24.68 39.79
CA ILE A 4 -12.01 -23.86 38.65
C ILE A 4 -11.90 -24.69 37.36
N LEU A 5 -13.00 -24.75 36.62
CA LEU A 5 -13.07 -25.48 35.35
C LEU A 5 -13.11 -24.44 34.19
N ILE A 6 -12.26 -24.62 33.21
CA ILE A 6 -12.16 -23.72 32.05
C ILE A 6 -12.45 -24.55 30.79
N ILE A 7 -13.47 -24.15 30.01
CA ILE A 7 -13.82 -24.79 28.73
C ILE A 7 -13.25 -23.94 27.58
N GLY A 8 -12.26 -24.47 26.89
CA GLY A 8 -11.51 -23.83 25.82
C GLY A 8 -10.11 -23.38 26.24
N GLY A 9 -9.10 -23.82 25.52
CA GLY A 9 -7.69 -23.69 25.87
C GLY A 9 -6.87 -22.70 25.00
N VAL A 10 -7.52 -21.79 24.24
CA VAL A 10 -6.79 -20.86 23.37
C VAL A 10 -6.62 -19.48 24.05
N ALA A 11 -6.93 -18.37 23.42
CA ALA A 11 -6.59 -17.02 23.88
C ALA A 11 -7.10 -16.68 25.29
N ALA A 12 -8.44 -16.66 25.47
CA ALA A 12 -9.04 -16.26 26.75
C ALA A 12 -8.84 -17.31 27.84
N GLY A 13 -9.06 -18.61 27.54
CA GLY A 13 -8.98 -19.68 28.53
C GLY A 13 -7.56 -19.92 29.02
N ALA A 14 -6.57 -20.05 28.13
CA ALA A 14 -5.17 -20.24 28.53
C ALA A 14 -4.64 -19.01 29.31
N GLY A 15 -4.98 -17.79 28.85
CA GLY A 15 -4.66 -16.55 29.55
C GLY A 15 -5.28 -16.48 30.96
N CYS A 16 -6.54 -16.91 31.11
CA CYS A 16 -7.24 -17.01 32.37
C CYS A 16 -6.57 -18.02 33.31
N ALA A 17 -6.31 -19.25 32.83
CA ALA A 17 -5.66 -20.29 33.61
C ALA A 17 -4.30 -19.86 34.19
N ALA A 18 -3.44 -19.31 33.32
CA ALA A 18 -2.13 -18.84 33.72
C ALA A 18 -2.19 -17.66 34.72
N ARG A 19 -3.17 -16.76 34.56
CA ARG A 19 -3.38 -15.65 35.50
C ARG A 19 -3.91 -16.14 36.82
N LEU A 20 -4.91 -17.01 36.84
CA LEU A 20 -5.46 -17.62 38.06
C LEU A 20 -4.40 -18.28 38.92
N ARG A 21 -3.53 -19.09 38.34
CA ARG A 21 -2.44 -19.73 39.08
C ARG A 21 -1.52 -18.73 39.76
N ARG A 22 -1.22 -17.61 39.10
CA ARG A 22 -0.40 -16.55 39.70
C ARG A 22 -1.11 -15.82 40.84
N LEU A 23 -2.43 -15.88 40.89
CA LEU A 23 -3.24 -15.26 41.97
C LEU A 23 -3.57 -16.23 43.12
N ASP A 24 -3.75 -17.53 42.83
CA ASP A 24 -4.06 -18.58 43.81
C ASP A 24 -3.25 -19.84 43.50
N GLU A 25 -2.16 -20.04 44.26
CA GLU A 25 -1.30 -21.21 44.13
C GLU A 25 -2.00 -22.52 44.58
N LYS A 26 -3.07 -22.41 45.40
CA LYS A 26 -3.77 -23.59 45.97
C LYS A 26 -4.99 -24.01 45.12
N ALA A 27 -5.45 -23.18 44.18
CA ALA A 27 -6.61 -23.50 43.40
C ALA A 27 -6.40 -24.78 42.57
N GLN A 28 -7.41 -25.61 42.44
CA GLN A 28 -7.44 -26.69 41.45
C GLN A 28 -7.96 -26.10 40.13
N ILE A 29 -7.10 -26.05 39.12
CA ILE A 29 -7.44 -25.49 37.82
C ILE A 29 -7.40 -26.59 36.76
N ILE A 30 -8.57 -26.83 36.14
CA ILE A 30 -8.73 -27.82 35.06
C ILE A 30 -9.08 -27.06 33.79
N MET A 31 -8.39 -27.36 32.72
CA MET A 31 -8.67 -26.77 31.41
C MET A 31 -8.98 -27.84 30.36
N LEU A 32 -10.20 -27.78 29.83
CA LEU A 32 -10.68 -28.69 28.80
C LEU A 32 -10.50 -28.07 27.42
N GLU A 33 -9.92 -28.84 26.50
CA GLU A 33 -9.82 -28.45 25.08
C GLU A 33 -10.25 -29.62 24.22
N ARG A 34 -11.26 -29.40 23.35
CA ARG A 34 -11.77 -30.44 22.44
C ARG A 34 -10.79 -30.84 21.34
N GLY A 35 -9.93 -29.89 20.96
CA GLY A 35 -8.88 -30.08 19.98
C GLY A 35 -7.61 -30.68 20.57
N GLU A 36 -6.63 -30.87 19.75
CA GLU A 36 -5.32 -31.42 20.12
C GLU A 36 -4.41 -30.36 20.73
N TYR A 37 -4.56 -29.11 20.33
CA TYR A 37 -3.63 -28.01 20.65
C TYR A 37 -4.32 -26.95 21.51
N ILE A 38 -3.58 -26.46 22.51
CA ILE A 38 -3.94 -25.28 23.29
C ILE A 38 -3.05 -24.09 22.86
N SER A 39 -3.48 -22.87 23.16
CA SER A 39 -2.64 -21.66 23.06
C SER A 39 -1.80 -21.57 21.78
N TYR A 40 -2.41 -21.83 20.64
CA TYR A 40 -1.75 -21.68 19.33
C TYR A 40 -2.03 -20.31 18.72
N ALA A 41 -1.12 -19.88 17.81
CA ALA A 41 -1.19 -18.62 17.10
C ALA A 41 -2.22 -18.68 15.96
N ASN A 42 -3.51 -18.47 16.30
CA ASN A 42 -4.61 -18.51 15.33
C ASN A 42 -4.40 -17.56 14.17
N CYS A 43 -3.97 -16.31 14.46
CA CYS A 43 -3.63 -15.31 13.43
C CYS A 43 -2.34 -15.65 12.64
N GLY A 44 -1.56 -16.65 13.05
CA GLY A 44 -0.37 -17.11 12.32
C GLY A 44 -0.67 -18.18 11.26
N LEU A 45 -1.87 -18.76 11.29
CA LEU A 45 -2.23 -19.88 10.42
C LEU A 45 -2.15 -19.54 8.92
N PRO A 46 -2.69 -18.38 8.43
CA PRO A 46 -2.54 -17.96 7.04
C PRO A 46 -1.06 -17.83 6.62
N TYR A 47 -0.24 -17.23 7.47
CA TYR A 47 1.19 -17.00 7.20
C TYR A 47 2.01 -18.30 7.17
N HIS A 48 1.54 -19.34 7.86
CA HIS A 48 2.14 -20.67 7.73
C HIS A 48 1.72 -21.36 6.43
N VAL A 49 0.51 -21.13 5.93
CA VAL A 49 0.09 -21.60 4.60
C VAL A 49 0.98 -21.02 3.52
N GLY A 50 1.32 -19.71 3.59
CA GLY A 50 2.17 -19.00 2.64
C GLY A 50 3.68 -19.15 2.86
N ASP A 51 4.13 -20.04 3.76
CA ASP A 51 5.56 -20.26 4.10
C ASP A 51 6.28 -19.04 4.72
N VAL A 52 5.57 -17.98 5.09
CA VAL A 52 6.13 -16.84 5.86
C VAL A 52 6.54 -17.33 7.25
N ILE A 53 5.67 -18.07 7.95
CA ILE A 53 6.01 -18.83 9.16
C ILE A 53 6.40 -20.25 8.71
N GLN A 54 7.68 -20.52 8.61
CA GLN A 54 8.18 -21.79 8.08
C GLN A 54 7.97 -22.97 9.03
N SER A 55 8.24 -22.76 10.34
CA SER A 55 8.11 -23.80 11.34
C SER A 55 6.68 -23.92 11.83
N ARG A 56 6.09 -25.12 11.67
CA ARG A 56 4.79 -25.46 12.25
C ARG A 56 4.75 -25.32 13.78
N ASP A 57 5.85 -25.71 14.44
CA ASP A 57 5.96 -25.64 15.90
C ASP A 57 5.96 -24.19 16.41
N ALA A 58 6.33 -23.20 15.57
CA ALA A 58 6.23 -21.79 15.93
C ALA A 58 4.79 -21.30 16.12
N LEU A 59 3.80 -22.03 15.56
CA LEU A 59 2.37 -21.78 15.81
C LEU A 59 1.94 -22.16 17.21
N LEU A 60 2.64 -23.08 17.87
CA LEU A 60 2.30 -23.60 19.20
C LEU A 60 2.92 -22.72 20.28
N VAL A 61 2.19 -21.68 20.69
CA VAL A 61 2.69 -20.67 21.66
C VAL A 61 3.00 -21.32 23.01
N THR A 62 2.15 -22.25 23.46
CA THR A 62 2.34 -23.02 24.69
C THR A 62 1.80 -24.44 24.52
N LYS A 63 2.56 -25.43 24.99
CA LYS A 63 2.16 -26.83 24.97
C LYS A 63 1.50 -27.25 26.30
N PRO A 64 0.64 -28.30 26.31
CA PRO A 64 -0.02 -28.80 27.53
C PRO A 64 0.95 -29.12 28.66
N GLU A 65 2.11 -29.71 28.34
CA GLU A 65 3.16 -30.07 29.30
C GLU A 65 3.70 -28.83 30.02
N VAL A 66 3.93 -27.74 29.30
CA VAL A 66 4.39 -26.46 29.87
C VAL A 66 3.35 -25.88 30.84
N MET A 67 2.06 -25.96 30.51
CA MET A 67 0.99 -25.50 31.39
C MET A 67 0.90 -26.37 32.64
N ARG A 68 1.09 -27.68 32.55
CA ARG A 68 1.15 -28.57 33.70
C ARG A 68 2.36 -28.32 34.58
N GLU A 69 3.54 -28.29 33.99
CA GLU A 69 4.80 -28.19 34.73
C GLU A 69 5.03 -26.80 35.35
N ARG A 70 4.78 -25.72 34.62
CA ARG A 70 5.05 -24.35 35.08
C ARG A 70 3.90 -23.68 35.80
N PHE A 71 2.65 -24.09 35.50
CA PHE A 71 1.47 -23.45 36.04
C PHE A 71 0.59 -24.41 36.86
N ASN A 72 0.99 -25.66 37.02
CA ASN A 72 0.21 -26.66 37.75
C ASN A 72 -1.28 -26.63 37.33
N VAL A 73 -1.57 -26.58 36.04
CA VAL A 73 -2.91 -26.63 35.43
C VAL A 73 -3.13 -28.01 34.86
N ASP A 74 -4.21 -28.69 35.27
CA ASP A 74 -4.63 -29.94 34.65
C ASP A 74 -5.24 -29.67 33.27
N VAL A 75 -4.42 -29.87 32.23
CA VAL A 75 -4.81 -29.63 30.84
C VAL A 75 -5.25 -30.95 30.22
N ARG A 76 -6.49 -30.99 29.75
CA ARG A 76 -7.09 -32.16 29.10
C ARG A 76 -7.45 -31.79 27.66
N THR A 77 -6.55 -32.10 26.71
CA THR A 77 -6.80 -31.98 25.28
C THR A 77 -7.63 -33.16 24.76
N ARG A 78 -8.34 -32.97 23.64
CA ARG A 78 -9.30 -33.96 23.09
C ARG A 78 -10.42 -34.33 24.08
N ASN A 79 -10.74 -33.42 24.99
CA ASN A 79 -11.80 -33.56 25.97
C ASN A 79 -12.87 -32.47 25.74
N GLU A 80 -14.04 -32.88 25.26
CA GLU A 80 -15.14 -32.01 24.89
C GLU A 80 -16.18 -31.90 26.00
N ALA A 81 -16.49 -30.69 26.45
CA ALA A 81 -17.59 -30.42 27.35
C ALA A 81 -18.92 -30.55 26.58
N LEU A 82 -19.74 -31.53 26.97
CA LEU A 82 -21.00 -31.86 26.28
C LEU A 82 -22.19 -31.10 26.89
N SER A 83 -22.25 -30.95 28.22
CA SER A 83 -23.35 -30.26 28.90
C SER A 83 -22.91 -29.70 30.25
N ILE A 84 -23.57 -28.65 30.70
CA ILE A 84 -23.36 -28.00 31.99
C ILE A 84 -24.61 -28.19 32.82
N ASP A 85 -24.50 -28.82 34.01
CA ASP A 85 -25.54 -28.87 35.03
C ASP A 85 -25.23 -27.81 36.10
N ARG A 86 -26.01 -26.73 36.11
CA ARG A 86 -25.87 -25.60 37.03
C ARG A 86 -26.32 -25.95 38.46
N GLY A 87 -27.27 -26.90 38.57
CA GLY A 87 -27.80 -27.33 39.88
C GLY A 87 -26.78 -28.12 40.69
N SER A 88 -26.10 -29.04 40.05
CA SER A 88 -25.04 -29.87 40.65
C SER A 88 -23.65 -29.25 40.51
N LYS A 89 -23.51 -28.09 39.81
CA LYS A 89 -22.24 -27.45 39.44
C LYS A 89 -21.28 -28.45 38.83
N SER A 90 -21.69 -29.08 37.73
CA SER A 90 -20.92 -30.11 37.09
C SER A 90 -20.98 -29.97 35.55
N VAL A 91 -19.95 -30.49 34.87
CA VAL A 91 -19.88 -30.55 33.42
C VAL A 91 -19.67 -31.99 32.99
N ARG A 92 -20.50 -32.47 32.08
CA ARG A 92 -20.33 -33.77 31.44
C ARG A 92 -19.35 -33.60 30.27
N ILE A 93 -18.34 -34.46 30.22
CA ILE A 93 -17.20 -34.37 29.36
C ILE A 93 -17.04 -35.69 28.59
N LYS A 94 -16.68 -35.59 27.29
CA LYS A 94 -16.31 -36.75 26.48
C LYS A 94 -14.81 -36.71 26.17
N ASP A 95 -14.12 -37.78 26.51
CA ASP A 95 -12.76 -38.01 26.05
C ASP A 95 -12.79 -38.63 24.65
N HIS A 96 -12.30 -37.89 23.65
CA HIS A 96 -12.27 -38.39 22.25
C HIS A 96 -11.15 -39.40 21.98
N VAL A 97 -10.23 -39.63 22.92
CA VAL A 97 -9.18 -40.66 22.79
C VAL A 97 -9.73 -42.02 23.23
N THR A 98 -10.39 -42.07 24.39
CA THR A 98 -10.92 -43.30 24.98
C THR A 98 -12.36 -43.58 24.54
N GLY A 99 -13.10 -42.54 24.17
CA GLY A 99 -14.53 -42.59 23.88
C GLY A 99 -15.40 -42.50 25.14
N GLU A 100 -14.81 -42.46 26.35
CA GLU A 100 -15.51 -42.44 27.63
C GLU A 100 -16.13 -41.06 27.93
N GLU A 101 -17.29 -41.10 28.61
CA GLU A 101 -17.90 -39.89 29.16
C GLU A 101 -17.74 -39.91 30.70
N TYR A 102 -17.36 -38.74 31.25
CA TYR A 102 -17.22 -38.57 32.69
C TYR A 102 -17.74 -37.19 33.12
N THR A 103 -17.85 -36.99 34.42
CA THR A 103 -18.38 -35.73 34.98
C THR A 103 -17.32 -35.06 35.85
N GLU A 104 -17.14 -33.73 35.69
CA GLU A 104 -16.24 -32.94 36.49
C GLU A 104 -17.01 -31.83 37.20
N SER A 105 -16.81 -31.69 38.54
CA SER A 105 -17.44 -30.62 39.32
C SER A 105 -16.64 -29.32 39.27
N TYR A 106 -17.27 -28.19 39.61
CA TYR A 106 -16.60 -26.89 39.71
C TYR A 106 -17.19 -26.03 40.83
N ASP A 107 -16.38 -25.17 41.43
CA ASP A 107 -16.84 -24.02 42.21
C ASP A 107 -17.05 -22.80 41.34
N LYS A 108 -16.17 -22.59 40.33
CA LYS A 108 -16.30 -21.58 39.31
C LYS A 108 -16.04 -22.16 37.91
N LEU A 109 -16.84 -21.74 36.93
CA LEU A 109 -16.77 -22.20 35.56
C LEU A 109 -16.42 -21.02 34.63
N VAL A 110 -15.53 -21.25 33.68
CA VAL A 110 -15.20 -20.27 32.64
C VAL A 110 -15.53 -20.87 31.28
N ILE A 111 -16.40 -20.19 30.51
CA ILE A 111 -16.74 -20.58 29.15
C ILE A 111 -15.91 -19.71 28.18
N ALA A 112 -14.88 -20.30 27.58
CA ALA A 112 -13.96 -19.66 26.63
C ALA A 112 -13.91 -20.44 25.31
N THR A 113 -15.07 -20.95 24.87
CA THR A 113 -15.25 -21.85 23.72
C THR A 113 -15.03 -21.18 22.37
N GLY A 114 -14.88 -19.84 22.35
CA GLY A 114 -14.60 -19.06 21.14
C GLY A 114 -15.71 -19.14 20.09
N SER A 115 -15.30 -19.20 18.83
CA SER A 115 -16.18 -19.23 17.66
C SER A 115 -15.74 -20.33 16.67
N SER A 116 -16.56 -20.57 15.67
CA SER A 116 -16.29 -21.50 14.56
C SER A 116 -16.68 -20.87 13.23
N PRO A 117 -16.01 -21.22 12.11
CA PRO A 117 -16.37 -20.74 10.78
C PRO A 117 -17.82 -21.04 10.41
N LEU A 118 -18.45 -20.09 9.74
CA LEU A 118 -19.81 -20.30 9.20
C LEU A 118 -19.75 -21.25 7.99
N ARG A 119 -20.61 -22.26 7.98
CA ARG A 119 -20.88 -23.13 6.82
C ARG A 119 -22.38 -23.09 6.54
N PRO A 120 -22.85 -22.17 5.68
CA PRO A 120 -24.28 -22.08 5.33
C PRO A 120 -24.70 -23.26 4.47
N ARG A 121 -26.00 -23.46 4.30
CA ARG A 121 -26.56 -24.52 3.45
C ARG A 121 -26.51 -24.08 1.98
N ILE A 122 -25.32 -24.15 1.38
CA ILE A 122 -25.11 -23.95 -0.06
C ILE A 122 -24.99 -25.34 -0.72
N PRO A 123 -25.70 -25.61 -1.83
CA PRO A 123 -25.56 -26.87 -2.54
C PRO A 123 -24.09 -27.19 -2.87
N GLY A 124 -23.62 -28.40 -2.55
CA GLY A 124 -22.26 -28.87 -2.80
C GLY A 124 -21.18 -28.40 -1.81
N ILE A 125 -21.55 -27.70 -0.72
CA ILE A 125 -20.59 -27.18 0.28
C ILE A 125 -19.80 -28.26 1.02
N ASP A 126 -20.27 -29.51 1.02
CA ASP A 126 -19.64 -30.61 1.74
C ASP A 126 -18.50 -31.29 0.94
N SER A 127 -18.13 -30.76 -0.22
CA SER A 127 -16.96 -31.20 -0.98
C SER A 127 -15.69 -31.15 -0.11
N PRO A 128 -14.83 -32.17 -0.16
CA PRO A 128 -13.57 -32.20 0.58
C PRO A 128 -12.56 -31.13 0.13
N ARG A 129 -12.82 -30.48 -1.01
CA ARG A 129 -12.01 -29.36 -1.53
C ARG A 129 -12.43 -28.00 -0.98
N ILE A 130 -13.56 -27.94 -0.23
CA ILE A 130 -14.06 -26.71 0.39
C ILE A 130 -13.64 -26.69 1.85
N LEU A 131 -12.63 -25.89 2.13
CA LEU A 131 -11.91 -25.85 3.40
C LEU A 131 -12.25 -24.58 4.17
N THR A 132 -12.04 -24.61 5.47
CA THR A 132 -11.99 -23.42 6.33
C THR A 132 -10.63 -23.36 6.98
N LEU A 133 -10.21 -22.18 7.45
CA LEU A 133 -8.99 -22.02 8.22
C LEU A 133 -9.33 -21.53 9.63
N TRP A 134 -9.16 -22.41 10.62
CA TRP A 134 -9.47 -22.09 12.01
C TRP A 134 -8.55 -22.76 13.05
N THR A 135 -8.04 -23.93 12.73
CA THR A 135 -7.21 -24.75 13.62
C THR A 135 -5.88 -25.10 12.95
N VAL A 136 -4.92 -25.61 13.74
CA VAL A 136 -3.64 -26.09 13.18
C VAL A 136 -3.84 -27.24 12.20
N PRO A 137 -4.71 -28.26 12.45
CA PRO A 137 -5.01 -29.27 11.45
C PRO A 137 -5.58 -28.74 10.13
N ASP A 138 -6.40 -27.66 10.17
CA ASP A 138 -6.90 -27.05 8.92
C ASP A 138 -5.75 -26.53 8.07
N THR A 139 -4.76 -25.88 8.72
CA THR A 139 -3.54 -25.38 8.06
C THR A 139 -2.74 -26.53 7.43
N ASP A 140 -2.54 -27.62 8.16
CA ASP A 140 -1.85 -28.81 7.69
C ASP A 140 -2.57 -29.38 6.44
N HIS A 141 -3.90 -29.43 6.47
CA HIS A 141 -4.71 -29.93 5.34
C HIS A 141 -4.58 -29.00 4.10
N ILE A 142 -4.70 -27.68 4.28
CA ILE A 142 -4.54 -26.73 3.16
C ILE A 142 -3.14 -26.87 2.54
N ARG A 143 -2.09 -26.96 3.37
CA ARG A 143 -0.71 -27.16 2.89
C ARG A 143 -0.53 -28.47 2.13
N SER A 144 -1.16 -29.54 2.58
CA SER A 144 -1.15 -30.83 1.86
C SER A 144 -1.84 -30.71 0.49
N MET A 145 -2.97 -30.01 0.39
CA MET A 145 -3.62 -29.74 -0.90
C MET A 145 -2.71 -29.01 -1.88
N ILE A 146 -1.91 -28.07 -1.39
CA ILE A 146 -0.95 -27.31 -2.21
C ILE A 146 0.25 -28.17 -2.59
N ARG A 147 0.90 -28.82 -1.62
CA ARG A 147 2.20 -29.47 -1.80
C ARG A 147 2.11 -30.89 -2.34
N ASP A 148 1.18 -31.67 -1.78
CA ASP A 148 1.09 -33.11 -2.07
C ASP A 148 0.11 -33.39 -3.20
N HIS A 149 -0.97 -32.61 -3.31
CA HIS A 149 -1.99 -32.74 -4.34
C HIS A 149 -1.84 -31.76 -5.51
N GLY A 150 -0.85 -30.84 -5.43
CA GLY A 150 -0.45 -29.96 -6.53
C GLY A 150 -1.50 -28.93 -6.95
N ALA A 151 -2.32 -28.44 -6.02
CA ALA A 151 -3.29 -27.39 -6.30
C ALA A 151 -2.60 -26.12 -6.82
N LYS A 152 -3.14 -25.53 -7.88
CA LYS A 152 -2.61 -24.32 -8.56
C LYS A 152 -3.57 -23.15 -8.55
N ARG A 153 -4.87 -23.39 -8.37
CA ARG A 153 -5.92 -22.39 -8.37
C ARG A 153 -6.68 -22.44 -7.06
N ALA A 154 -6.80 -21.30 -6.40
CA ALA A 154 -7.56 -21.18 -5.17
C ALA A 154 -8.68 -20.14 -5.32
N LEU A 155 -9.85 -20.47 -4.80
CA LEU A 155 -10.94 -19.51 -4.65
C LEU A 155 -11.15 -19.21 -3.17
N VAL A 156 -11.10 -17.94 -2.81
CA VAL A 156 -11.41 -17.46 -1.46
C VAL A 156 -12.82 -16.88 -1.47
N VAL A 157 -13.70 -17.41 -0.64
CA VAL A 157 -15.09 -16.92 -0.49
C VAL A 157 -15.18 -16.10 0.79
N GLY A 158 -15.36 -14.79 0.64
CA GLY A 158 -15.41 -13.80 1.70
C GLY A 158 -14.17 -12.89 1.75
N GLY A 159 -14.40 -11.59 1.66
CA GLY A 159 -13.39 -10.51 1.65
C GLY A 159 -13.12 -9.90 3.04
N GLY A 160 -13.31 -10.67 4.13
CA GLY A 160 -12.94 -10.28 5.49
C GLY A 160 -11.46 -10.48 5.79
N PHE A 161 -11.02 -10.27 7.05
CA PHE A 161 -9.61 -10.42 7.47
C PHE A 161 -9.02 -11.77 7.05
N ILE A 162 -9.64 -12.87 7.46
CA ILE A 162 -9.15 -14.22 7.17
C ILE A 162 -9.06 -14.46 5.66
N GLY A 163 -10.08 -14.01 4.91
CA GLY A 163 -10.11 -14.20 3.46
C GLY A 163 -8.99 -13.43 2.75
N LEU A 164 -8.75 -12.20 3.14
CA LEU A 164 -7.70 -11.36 2.54
C LEU A 164 -6.29 -11.89 2.87
N GLU A 165 -6.04 -12.24 4.15
CA GLU A 165 -4.79 -12.86 4.56
C GLU A 165 -4.56 -14.22 3.87
N MET A 166 -5.62 -15.02 3.69
CA MET A 166 -5.52 -16.27 2.94
C MET A 166 -5.24 -16.04 1.46
N ALA A 167 -5.90 -15.07 0.83
CA ALA A 167 -5.68 -14.76 -0.58
C ALA A 167 -4.23 -14.35 -0.84
N GLU A 168 -3.67 -13.47 0.00
CA GLU A 168 -2.27 -13.07 -0.06
C GLU A 168 -1.33 -14.27 0.11
N ASN A 169 -1.54 -15.09 1.15
CA ASN A 169 -0.65 -16.19 1.47
C ASN A 169 -0.75 -17.35 0.48
N LEU A 170 -1.92 -17.60 -0.11
CA LEU A 170 -2.08 -18.55 -1.23
C LEU A 170 -1.39 -18.05 -2.50
N HIS A 171 -1.46 -16.73 -2.76
CA HIS A 171 -0.73 -16.11 -3.86
C HIS A 171 0.80 -16.22 -3.66
N HIS A 172 1.30 -15.96 -2.45
CA HIS A 172 2.71 -16.17 -2.09
C HIS A 172 3.15 -17.63 -2.25
N ALA A 173 2.25 -18.59 -1.98
CA ALA A 173 2.50 -20.01 -2.23
C ALA A 173 2.47 -20.38 -3.73
N GLY A 174 2.25 -19.42 -4.63
CA GLY A 174 2.32 -19.57 -6.08
C GLY A 174 1.02 -20.03 -6.75
N LEU A 175 -0.13 -19.91 -6.08
CA LEU A 175 -1.43 -20.21 -6.66
C LEU A 175 -2.00 -19.01 -7.42
N ALA A 176 -2.75 -19.27 -8.48
CA ALA A 176 -3.67 -18.30 -9.05
C ALA A 176 -4.87 -18.16 -8.12
N VAL A 177 -5.12 -16.95 -7.63
CA VAL A 177 -6.13 -16.69 -6.60
C VAL A 177 -7.28 -15.85 -7.16
N SER A 178 -8.52 -16.25 -6.84
CA SER A 178 -9.72 -15.44 -7.02
C SER A 178 -10.40 -15.20 -5.67
N ILE A 179 -10.95 -14.01 -5.48
CA ILE A 179 -11.77 -13.64 -4.30
C ILE A 179 -13.20 -13.40 -4.75
N VAL A 180 -14.15 -13.99 -4.05
CA VAL A 180 -15.60 -13.75 -4.24
C VAL A 180 -16.16 -13.14 -2.95
N GLU A 181 -16.76 -11.95 -3.06
CA GLU A 181 -17.40 -11.24 -1.95
C GLU A 181 -18.85 -10.89 -2.34
N ALA A 182 -19.79 -11.28 -1.48
CA ALA A 182 -21.21 -11.05 -1.72
C ALA A 182 -21.63 -9.59 -1.62
N THR A 183 -20.87 -8.79 -0.88
CA THR A 183 -21.09 -7.34 -0.75
C THR A 183 -20.26 -6.57 -1.78
N ASP A 184 -20.47 -5.26 -1.85
CA ASP A 184 -19.81 -4.36 -2.79
C ASP A 184 -18.37 -4.00 -2.41
N GLN A 185 -17.86 -4.53 -1.27
CA GLN A 185 -16.51 -4.23 -0.81
C GLN A 185 -15.89 -5.36 0.01
N VAL A 186 -14.57 -5.44 -0.02
CA VAL A 186 -13.78 -6.19 0.97
C VAL A 186 -13.55 -5.34 2.23
N MET A 187 -13.01 -5.94 3.29
CA MET A 187 -12.61 -5.25 4.52
C MET A 187 -13.72 -4.39 5.12
N ALA A 188 -14.83 -5.00 5.50
CA ALA A 188 -16.02 -4.34 6.06
C ALA A 188 -15.78 -3.29 7.17
N PRO A 189 -14.70 -3.34 7.99
CA PRO A 189 -14.38 -2.29 8.96
C PRO A 189 -14.05 -0.91 8.36
N VAL A 190 -13.62 -0.83 7.10
CA VAL A 190 -13.39 0.46 6.42
C VAL A 190 -14.60 0.90 5.60
N ASP A 191 -14.69 2.19 5.26
CA ASP A 191 -15.76 2.72 4.41
C ASP A 191 -15.51 2.41 2.93
N PRO A 192 -16.56 2.49 2.05
CA PRO A 192 -16.46 2.04 0.65
C PRO A 192 -15.31 2.68 -0.13
N GLU A 193 -15.14 4.00 -0.02
CA GLU A 193 -14.09 4.72 -0.74
C GLU A 193 -12.68 4.34 -0.25
N MET A 194 -12.54 3.96 1.00
CA MET A 194 -11.28 3.42 1.53
C MET A 194 -11.04 2.00 1.03
N ALA A 195 -12.09 1.17 0.97
CA ALA A 195 -12.01 -0.20 0.44
C ALA A 195 -11.57 -0.23 -1.03
N MET A 196 -11.91 0.80 -1.84
CA MET A 196 -11.49 0.88 -3.25
C MET A 196 -9.97 0.91 -3.42
N ILE A 197 -9.23 1.46 -2.44
CA ILE A 197 -7.75 1.39 -2.44
C ILE A 197 -7.29 -0.07 -2.39
N LEU A 198 -7.94 -0.88 -1.55
CA LEU A 198 -7.65 -2.31 -1.41
C LEU A 198 -8.08 -3.09 -2.65
N HIS A 199 -9.25 -2.76 -3.23
CA HIS A 199 -9.73 -3.39 -4.46
C HIS A 199 -8.72 -3.22 -5.60
N LYS A 200 -8.19 -1.99 -5.76
CA LYS A 200 -7.15 -1.71 -6.75
C LYS A 200 -5.90 -2.53 -6.46
N ASN A 201 -5.40 -2.49 -5.24
CA ASN A 201 -4.19 -3.20 -4.84
C ASN A 201 -4.30 -4.73 -5.05
N ILE A 202 -5.43 -5.33 -4.70
CA ILE A 202 -5.69 -6.76 -4.91
C ILE A 202 -5.60 -7.11 -6.41
N ARG A 203 -6.23 -6.30 -7.27
CA ARG A 203 -6.18 -6.51 -8.72
C ARG A 203 -4.79 -6.27 -9.31
N ASP A 204 -4.09 -5.23 -8.84
CA ASP A 204 -2.72 -4.91 -9.28
C ASP A 204 -1.74 -6.06 -8.95
N ASN A 205 -2.00 -6.81 -7.87
CA ASN A 205 -1.26 -8.02 -7.51
C ASN A 205 -1.74 -9.29 -8.27
N GLY A 206 -2.58 -9.14 -9.29
CA GLY A 206 -2.99 -10.26 -10.16
C GLY A 206 -4.06 -11.19 -9.55
N VAL A 207 -4.74 -10.77 -8.50
CA VAL A 207 -5.85 -11.52 -7.90
C VAL A 207 -7.18 -11.10 -8.54
N ASP A 208 -7.96 -12.08 -9.02
CA ASP A 208 -9.26 -11.84 -9.61
C ASP A 208 -10.32 -11.57 -8.52
N LEU A 209 -10.86 -10.35 -8.48
CA LEU A 209 -11.75 -9.87 -7.43
C LEU A 209 -13.18 -9.69 -7.94
N HIS A 210 -14.10 -10.51 -7.45
CA HIS A 210 -15.55 -10.47 -7.72
C HIS A 210 -16.28 -9.89 -6.50
N LEU A 211 -16.90 -8.73 -6.67
CA LEU A 211 -17.69 -8.04 -5.66
C LEU A 211 -19.18 -8.08 -6.04
N SER A 212 -20.05 -7.91 -5.05
CA SER A 212 -21.52 -7.97 -5.23
C SER A 212 -22.00 -9.27 -5.88
N ASP A 213 -21.27 -10.37 -5.70
CA ASP A 213 -21.55 -11.63 -6.36
C ASP A 213 -21.25 -12.82 -5.44
N GLY A 214 -22.25 -13.27 -4.74
CA GLY A 214 -22.13 -14.39 -3.80
C GLY A 214 -22.11 -15.76 -4.49
N VAL A 215 -21.67 -16.78 -3.76
CA VAL A 215 -21.69 -18.16 -4.24
C VAL A 215 -23.10 -18.73 -4.14
N ALA A 216 -23.61 -19.26 -5.26
CA ALA A 216 -24.91 -19.91 -5.35
C ALA A 216 -24.83 -21.44 -5.17
N SER A 217 -23.81 -22.10 -5.72
CA SER A 217 -23.60 -23.54 -5.57
C SER A 217 -22.17 -23.94 -5.89
N PHE A 218 -21.80 -25.10 -5.38
CA PHE A 218 -20.56 -25.79 -5.70
C PHE A 218 -20.88 -27.12 -6.41
N GLU A 219 -20.06 -27.49 -7.36
CA GLU A 219 -20.12 -28.80 -8.04
C GLU A 219 -18.71 -29.38 -8.06
N ASP A 220 -18.53 -30.48 -7.31
CA ASP A 220 -17.24 -31.21 -7.25
C ASP A 220 -17.11 -32.11 -8.45
N THR A 221 -16.04 -31.95 -9.20
CA THR A 221 -15.65 -32.84 -10.28
C THR A 221 -14.47 -33.71 -9.82
N THR A 222 -14.02 -34.64 -10.67
CA THR A 222 -12.88 -35.49 -10.31
C THR A 222 -11.57 -34.74 -10.06
N SER A 223 -11.40 -33.53 -10.62
CA SER A 223 -10.14 -32.79 -10.59
C SER A 223 -10.25 -31.39 -9.96
N GLU A 224 -11.42 -30.77 -9.95
CA GLU A 224 -11.64 -29.38 -9.53
C GLU A 224 -13.04 -29.14 -8.97
N VAL A 225 -13.25 -28.00 -8.34
CA VAL A 225 -14.57 -27.52 -7.94
C VAL A 225 -15.03 -26.44 -8.91
N SER A 226 -16.20 -26.66 -9.50
CA SER A 226 -16.93 -25.63 -10.25
C SER A 226 -17.80 -24.82 -9.29
N VAL A 227 -17.61 -23.52 -9.27
CA VAL A 227 -18.29 -22.59 -8.34
C VAL A 227 -19.19 -21.66 -9.13
N LYS A 228 -20.50 -21.82 -8.98
CA LYS A 228 -21.50 -20.96 -9.64
C LYS A 228 -21.79 -19.77 -8.73
N LEU A 229 -21.64 -18.57 -9.27
CA LEU A 229 -21.95 -17.31 -8.60
C LEU A 229 -23.43 -16.92 -8.81
N SER A 230 -23.93 -15.98 -8.01
CA SER A 230 -25.29 -15.47 -8.09
C SER A 230 -25.60 -14.78 -9.43
N SER A 231 -24.58 -14.17 -10.06
CA SER A 231 -24.67 -13.61 -11.42
C SER A 231 -24.83 -14.66 -12.52
N GLY A 232 -24.60 -15.93 -12.21
CA GLY A 232 -24.54 -17.03 -13.17
C GLY A 232 -23.13 -17.31 -13.71
N LYS A 233 -22.12 -16.48 -13.39
CA LYS A 233 -20.71 -16.75 -13.70
C LYS A 233 -20.27 -18.04 -13.03
N ILE A 234 -19.43 -18.81 -13.73
CA ILE A 234 -18.83 -20.04 -13.21
C ILE A 234 -17.32 -19.83 -13.10
N LEU A 235 -16.79 -20.12 -11.93
CA LEU A 235 -15.36 -20.15 -11.64
C LEU A 235 -14.93 -21.57 -11.35
N THR A 236 -13.66 -21.92 -11.62
CA THR A 236 -13.11 -23.23 -11.27
C THR A 236 -11.90 -23.07 -10.36
N ALA A 237 -11.77 -23.95 -9.38
CA ALA A 237 -10.66 -23.95 -8.43
C ALA A 237 -10.27 -25.38 -8.03
N ASP A 238 -9.01 -25.56 -7.66
CA ASP A 238 -8.52 -26.85 -7.16
C ASP A 238 -8.81 -26.98 -5.65
N LEU A 239 -8.90 -25.80 -4.94
CA LEU A 239 -9.36 -25.71 -3.56
C LEU A 239 -10.15 -24.41 -3.35
N VAL A 240 -11.07 -24.45 -2.41
CA VAL A 240 -11.90 -23.29 -2.00
C VAL A 240 -11.68 -23.04 -0.50
N ILE A 241 -11.39 -21.79 -0.14
CA ILE A 241 -11.33 -21.35 1.27
C ILE A 241 -12.60 -20.59 1.61
N LEU A 242 -13.40 -21.14 2.52
CA LEU A 242 -14.62 -20.50 2.98
C LEU A 242 -14.35 -19.63 4.20
N SER A 243 -14.44 -18.30 4.06
CA SER A 243 -14.14 -17.30 5.09
C SER A 243 -15.23 -16.24 5.24
N ILE A 244 -16.48 -16.66 5.21
CA ILE A 244 -17.69 -15.82 5.21
C ILE A 244 -18.17 -15.39 6.59
N GLY A 245 -17.33 -15.51 7.61
CA GLY A 245 -17.59 -15.12 8.99
C GLY A 245 -17.61 -16.29 9.96
N VAL A 246 -17.91 -15.97 11.22
CA VAL A 246 -17.87 -16.92 12.34
C VAL A 246 -19.15 -16.88 13.15
N ARG A 247 -19.42 -17.96 13.90
CA ARG A 247 -20.49 -18.03 14.89
C ARG A 247 -19.92 -18.40 16.26
N PRO A 248 -20.46 -17.85 17.37
CA PRO A 248 -20.02 -18.22 18.71
C PRO A 248 -20.38 -19.69 19.04
N ASN A 249 -19.48 -20.36 19.75
CA ASN A 249 -19.67 -21.72 20.22
C ASN A 249 -20.40 -21.73 21.57
N SER A 250 -21.64 -21.20 21.60
CA SER A 250 -22.43 -20.96 22.82
C SER A 250 -23.54 -21.99 23.05
N GLN A 251 -23.63 -23.03 22.25
CA GLN A 251 -24.72 -24.03 22.35
C GLN A 251 -24.78 -24.65 23.72
N ILE A 252 -23.65 -25.03 24.29
CA ILE A 252 -23.57 -25.59 25.67
C ILE A 252 -24.09 -24.61 26.74
N ALA A 253 -23.82 -23.31 26.58
CA ALA A 253 -24.32 -22.26 27.49
C ALA A 253 -25.83 -22.09 27.36
N LYS A 254 -26.36 -22.07 26.12
CA LYS A 254 -27.79 -21.97 25.84
C LYS A 254 -28.58 -23.17 26.41
N GLU A 255 -28.07 -24.39 26.20
CA GLU A 255 -28.69 -25.61 26.72
C GLU A 255 -28.66 -25.67 28.26
N ALA A 256 -27.66 -25.07 28.88
CA ALA A 256 -27.60 -24.88 30.34
C ALA A 256 -28.54 -23.78 30.86
N GLY A 257 -29.30 -23.08 29.99
CA GLY A 257 -30.22 -22.02 30.37
C GLY A 257 -29.53 -20.70 30.71
N LEU A 258 -28.31 -20.45 30.23
CA LEU A 258 -27.64 -19.13 30.33
C LEU A 258 -28.20 -18.21 29.25
N GLU A 259 -28.20 -16.89 29.54
CA GLU A 259 -28.69 -15.90 28.61
C GLU A 259 -27.75 -15.72 27.40
N VAL A 260 -28.32 -15.81 26.21
CA VAL A 260 -27.63 -15.60 24.94
C VAL A 260 -28.42 -14.62 24.06
N ASN A 261 -27.74 -13.80 23.31
CA ASN A 261 -28.37 -12.86 22.35
C ASN A 261 -28.88 -13.60 21.10
N ALA A 262 -29.60 -12.86 20.22
CA ALA A 262 -30.18 -13.42 18.98
C ALA A 262 -29.13 -13.99 18.01
N ARG A 263 -27.86 -13.53 18.11
CA ARG A 263 -26.72 -14.00 17.27
C ARG A 263 -25.93 -15.12 17.95
N GLY A 264 -26.36 -15.56 19.14
CA GLY A 264 -25.72 -16.61 19.90
C GLY A 264 -24.61 -16.18 20.86
N GLY A 265 -24.30 -14.89 20.98
CA GLY A 265 -23.31 -14.41 21.96
C GLY A 265 -23.82 -14.55 23.41
N ILE A 266 -23.01 -15.10 24.31
CA ILE A 266 -23.34 -15.20 25.73
C ILE A 266 -23.38 -13.78 26.30
N ILE A 267 -24.48 -13.44 26.96
CA ILE A 267 -24.66 -12.14 27.63
C ILE A 267 -23.89 -12.17 28.94
N VAL A 268 -23.03 -11.17 29.13
CA VAL A 268 -22.23 -11.00 30.37
C VAL A 268 -22.34 -9.57 30.90
N ASN A 269 -22.12 -9.42 32.19
CA ASN A 269 -21.97 -8.10 32.81
C ASN A 269 -20.56 -7.54 32.62
N ASP A 270 -20.27 -6.38 33.22
CA ASP A 270 -18.95 -5.72 33.13
C ASP A 270 -17.82 -6.49 33.85
N ARG A 271 -18.16 -7.44 34.72
CA ARG A 271 -17.22 -8.36 35.36
C ARG A 271 -17.03 -9.67 34.58
N LEU A 272 -17.68 -9.79 33.43
CA LEU A 272 -17.68 -10.96 32.54
C LEU A 272 -18.36 -12.19 33.19
N GLN A 273 -19.28 -11.97 34.17
CA GLN A 273 -20.18 -12.99 34.69
C GLN A 273 -21.39 -13.13 33.78
N THR A 274 -21.85 -14.35 33.61
CA THR A 274 -23.10 -14.69 32.89
C THR A 274 -24.32 -14.38 33.77
N SER A 275 -25.50 -14.87 33.37
CA SER A 275 -26.72 -14.87 34.22
C SER A 275 -26.60 -15.76 35.45
N ASP A 276 -25.51 -16.54 35.56
CA ASP A 276 -25.16 -17.33 36.72
C ASP A 276 -23.90 -16.78 37.42
N PRO A 277 -23.93 -16.43 38.73
CA PRO A 277 -22.80 -15.77 39.42
C PRO A 277 -21.54 -16.65 39.57
N ASP A 278 -21.67 -17.97 39.36
CA ASP A 278 -20.54 -18.89 39.39
C ASP A 278 -19.97 -19.22 38.01
N ILE A 279 -20.59 -18.69 36.95
CA ILE A 279 -20.17 -18.92 35.56
C ILE A 279 -19.74 -17.61 34.89
N TYR A 280 -18.53 -17.60 34.39
CA TYR A 280 -17.93 -16.50 33.60
C TYR A 280 -17.82 -16.89 32.13
N ALA A 281 -17.78 -15.91 31.25
CA ALA A 281 -17.48 -16.18 29.84
C ALA A 281 -16.56 -15.10 29.24
N ALA A 282 -15.71 -15.50 28.28
CA ALA A 282 -14.74 -14.61 27.67
C ALA A 282 -14.35 -15.05 26.23
N GLY A 283 -13.87 -14.11 25.44
CA GLY A 283 -13.44 -14.31 24.06
C GLY A 283 -14.58 -14.16 23.06
N ASP A 284 -14.44 -14.77 21.88
CA ASP A 284 -15.36 -14.62 20.76
C ASP A 284 -16.79 -15.12 21.03
N VAL A 285 -16.97 -15.87 22.12
CA VAL A 285 -18.26 -16.46 22.49
C VAL A 285 -19.22 -15.47 23.16
N ILE A 286 -18.75 -14.29 23.59
CA ILE A 286 -19.53 -13.34 24.39
C ILE A 286 -20.04 -12.14 23.60
N GLU A 287 -21.13 -11.56 24.10
CA GLU A 287 -21.57 -10.21 23.76
C GLU A 287 -20.86 -9.18 24.64
N VAL A 288 -20.39 -8.08 24.02
CA VAL A 288 -19.71 -6.98 24.72
C VAL A 288 -20.36 -5.65 24.41
N GLU A 289 -20.03 -4.62 25.19
CA GLU A 289 -20.37 -3.23 24.87
C GLU A 289 -19.36 -2.67 23.86
N ASP A 290 -19.85 -2.06 22.78
CA ASP A 290 -19.03 -1.23 21.91
C ASP A 290 -18.65 0.07 22.64
N PHE A 291 -17.36 0.35 22.69
CA PHE A 291 -16.83 1.49 23.44
C PHE A 291 -17.32 2.84 22.92
N ILE A 292 -17.54 2.98 21.63
CA ILE A 292 -17.94 4.24 20.97
C ILE A 292 -19.44 4.45 21.07
N SER A 293 -20.21 3.42 20.69
CA SER A 293 -21.65 3.49 20.56
C SER A 293 -22.39 3.22 21.85
N LYS A 294 -21.77 2.52 22.78
CA LYS A 294 -22.38 1.96 23.99
C LYS A 294 -23.47 0.90 23.70
N GLU A 295 -23.54 0.45 22.47
CA GLU A 295 -24.45 -0.63 22.07
C GLU A 295 -23.83 -2.01 22.27
N ARG A 296 -24.68 -3.02 22.41
CA ARG A 296 -24.24 -4.40 22.51
C ARG A 296 -23.81 -4.93 21.14
N THR A 297 -22.64 -5.58 21.11
CA THR A 297 -22.03 -6.11 19.88
C THR A 297 -21.21 -7.36 20.17
N MET A 298 -20.70 -7.96 19.10
CA MET A 298 -19.74 -9.07 19.18
C MET A 298 -18.51 -8.70 18.34
N VAL A 299 -17.33 -8.79 18.95
CA VAL A 299 -16.05 -8.41 18.33
C VAL A 299 -15.03 -9.54 18.53
N PRO A 300 -14.95 -10.50 17.59
CA PRO A 300 -14.05 -11.65 17.68
C PRO A 300 -12.60 -11.22 17.34
N LEU A 301 -11.88 -10.73 18.34
CA LEU A 301 -10.49 -10.29 18.24
C LEU A 301 -9.66 -10.81 19.41
N ALA A 302 -8.42 -11.21 19.12
CA ALA A 302 -7.50 -11.79 20.10
C ALA A 302 -7.13 -10.83 21.24
N GLY A 303 -6.94 -9.54 20.95
CA GLY A 303 -6.64 -8.51 21.94
C GLY A 303 -7.70 -8.40 23.04
N PRO A 304 -8.99 -8.18 22.70
CA PRO A 304 -10.10 -8.26 23.64
C PRO A 304 -10.16 -9.57 24.42
N ALA A 305 -10.05 -10.72 23.73
CA ALA A 305 -10.13 -12.04 24.36
C ALA A 305 -9.09 -12.23 25.47
N ASN A 306 -7.83 -11.84 25.22
CA ASN A 306 -6.76 -11.91 26.23
C ASN A 306 -7.01 -11.00 27.45
N LYS A 307 -7.50 -9.77 27.22
CA LYS A 307 -7.86 -8.83 28.29
C LYS A 307 -9.02 -9.39 29.13
N GLN A 308 -10.03 -9.98 28.46
CA GLN A 308 -11.18 -10.58 29.12
C GLN A 308 -10.79 -11.78 29.98
N GLY A 309 -9.93 -12.69 29.47
CA GLY A 309 -9.42 -13.82 30.25
C GLY A 309 -8.71 -13.39 31.53
N ARG A 310 -7.93 -12.29 31.45
CA ARG A 310 -7.30 -11.71 32.65
C ARG A 310 -8.33 -11.16 33.65
N ILE A 311 -9.35 -10.42 33.16
CA ILE A 311 -10.41 -9.85 34.02
C ILE A 311 -11.22 -10.94 34.70
N VAL A 312 -11.55 -12.03 33.99
CA VAL A 312 -12.21 -13.20 34.57
C VAL A 312 -11.39 -13.79 35.70
N ALA A 313 -10.09 -14.00 35.48
CA ALA A 313 -9.19 -14.53 36.48
C ALA A 313 -9.11 -13.63 37.74
N ASP A 314 -8.99 -12.31 37.54
CA ASP A 314 -8.96 -11.35 38.64
C ASP A 314 -10.25 -11.43 39.47
N ASN A 315 -11.44 -11.45 38.85
CA ASN A 315 -12.73 -11.53 39.52
C ASN A 315 -12.95 -12.86 40.27
N ILE A 316 -12.54 -13.99 39.68
CA ILE A 316 -12.58 -15.30 40.35
C ILE A 316 -11.70 -15.31 41.63
N ALA A 317 -10.54 -14.67 41.56
CA ALA A 317 -9.61 -14.54 42.69
C ALA A 317 -10.03 -13.46 43.70
N GLY A 318 -11.19 -12.81 43.56
CA GLY A 318 -11.68 -11.77 44.46
C GLY A 318 -11.08 -10.38 44.22
N ILE A 319 -10.35 -10.16 43.14
CA ILE A 319 -9.80 -8.84 42.72
C ILE A 319 -10.82 -8.16 41.81
N PRO A 320 -11.48 -7.04 42.24
CA PRO A 320 -12.48 -6.36 41.41
C PRO A 320 -11.86 -5.83 40.12
N SER A 321 -12.36 -6.31 38.99
CA SER A 321 -11.89 -5.89 37.66
C SER A 321 -13.07 -5.81 36.70
N THR A 322 -13.09 -4.79 35.85
CA THR A 322 -14.19 -4.55 34.90
C THR A 322 -13.70 -4.42 33.47
N TYR A 323 -14.46 -4.93 32.53
CA TYR A 323 -14.25 -4.80 31.10
C TYR A 323 -14.98 -3.57 30.59
N LYS A 324 -14.23 -2.57 30.13
CA LYS A 324 -14.76 -1.27 29.69
C LYS A 324 -15.21 -1.23 28.22
N GLY A 325 -15.62 -2.36 27.66
CA GLY A 325 -16.08 -2.49 26.29
C GLY A 325 -14.93 -2.59 25.26
N THR A 326 -15.31 -2.96 24.04
CA THR A 326 -14.40 -3.16 22.89
C THR A 326 -14.49 -1.98 21.91
N GLN A 327 -13.35 -1.48 21.47
CA GLN A 327 -13.25 -0.36 20.51
C GLN A 327 -13.18 -0.85 19.07
N GLY A 328 -12.81 -2.10 18.82
CA GLY A 328 -12.71 -2.71 17.51
C GLY A 328 -11.48 -2.28 16.72
N SER A 329 -10.39 -1.88 17.39
CA SER A 329 -9.14 -1.58 16.69
C SER A 329 -8.60 -2.83 16.02
N SER A 330 -8.28 -2.71 14.72
CA SER A 330 -7.84 -3.81 13.87
C SER A 330 -6.85 -3.33 12.82
N VAL A 331 -5.96 -4.22 12.42
CA VAL A 331 -4.97 -4.00 11.37
C VAL A 331 -4.78 -5.30 10.59
N ALA A 332 -4.62 -5.21 9.29
CA ALA A 332 -4.23 -6.32 8.42
C ALA A 332 -3.26 -5.85 7.35
N GLN A 333 -2.35 -6.73 6.98
CA GLN A 333 -1.56 -6.58 5.76
C GLN A 333 -2.34 -7.19 4.60
N ILE A 334 -2.36 -6.51 3.47
CA ILE A 334 -3.02 -6.95 2.24
C ILE A 334 -2.05 -6.66 1.11
N PHE A 335 -1.23 -7.65 0.78
CA PHE A 335 -0.07 -7.53 -0.10
C PHE A 335 0.91 -6.44 0.40
N ASP A 336 1.14 -5.41 -0.39
CA ASP A 336 2.05 -4.30 -0.07
C ASP A 336 1.37 -3.14 0.71
N LEU A 337 0.07 -3.28 1.05
CA LEU A 337 -0.64 -2.31 1.86
C LEU A 337 -1.00 -2.84 3.24
N THR A 338 -0.91 -1.95 4.21
CA THR A 338 -1.49 -2.11 5.53
C THR A 338 -2.80 -1.35 5.61
N ALA A 339 -3.87 -2.03 6.03
CA ALA A 339 -5.18 -1.44 6.27
C ALA A 339 -5.53 -1.55 7.75
N ALA A 340 -5.89 -0.41 8.38
CA ALA A 340 -6.24 -0.38 9.79
C ALA A 340 -7.47 0.49 10.06
N SER A 341 -8.22 0.11 11.09
CA SER A 341 -9.37 0.87 11.56
C SER A 341 -9.48 0.84 13.08
N THR A 342 -10.10 1.87 13.65
CA THR A 342 -10.42 1.95 15.08
C THR A 342 -11.72 2.73 15.28
N GLY A 343 -12.58 2.27 16.17
CA GLY A 343 -13.88 2.88 16.45
C GLY A 343 -14.90 2.63 15.32
N ALA A 344 -15.85 3.57 15.16
CA ALA A 344 -16.94 3.45 14.19
C ALA A 344 -16.52 3.95 12.81
N ASN A 345 -16.95 3.24 11.76
CA ASN A 345 -16.92 3.73 10.39
C ASN A 345 -18.19 4.53 10.06
N GLU A 346 -18.21 5.23 8.93
CA GLU A 346 -19.33 6.08 8.52
C GLU A 346 -20.62 5.28 8.29
N LYS A 347 -20.49 4.08 7.70
CA LYS A 347 -21.63 3.14 7.53
C LYS A 347 -22.32 2.83 8.86
N THR A 348 -21.54 2.67 9.93
CA THR A 348 -22.08 2.42 11.28
C THR A 348 -22.78 3.64 11.84
N LEU A 349 -22.23 4.86 11.64
CA LEU A 349 -22.89 6.10 12.06
C LEU A 349 -24.21 6.31 11.34
N ILE A 350 -24.24 6.12 10.01
CA ILE A 350 -25.47 6.23 9.17
C ILE A 350 -26.52 5.22 9.63
N ARG A 351 -26.15 3.95 9.83
CA ARG A 351 -27.06 2.89 10.30
C ARG A 351 -27.70 3.24 11.67
N ARG A 352 -26.99 4.01 12.48
CA ARG A 352 -27.46 4.53 13.76
C ARG A 352 -28.30 5.80 13.65
N GLY A 353 -28.58 6.27 12.42
CA GLY A 353 -29.38 7.46 12.15
C GLY A 353 -28.64 8.78 12.34
N LEU A 354 -27.30 8.78 12.48
CA LEU A 354 -26.50 10.00 12.51
C LEU A 354 -26.36 10.57 11.10
N VAL A 355 -26.45 11.90 10.99
CA VAL A 355 -26.45 12.63 9.72
C VAL A 355 -25.16 13.43 9.59
N ARG A 356 -24.43 13.21 8.49
CA ARG A 356 -23.20 13.98 8.15
C ARG A 356 -23.55 15.46 8.00
N GLY A 357 -22.70 16.33 8.53
CA GLY A 357 -22.92 17.78 8.53
C GLY A 357 -23.89 18.28 9.62
N LYS A 358 -24.55 17.38 10.36
CA LYS A 358 -25.43 17.70 11.50
C LYS A 358 -24.90 17.10 12.81
N ASP A 359 -24.64 15.80 12.82
CA ASP A 359 -24.23 15.05 14.00
C ASP A 359 -22.75 14.73 14.00
N TYR A 360 -22.17 14.52 12.81
CA TYR A 360 -20.75 14.27 12.61
C TYR A 360 -20.26 14.88 11.29
N THR A 361 -18.94 14.94 11.17
CA THR A 361 -18.23 15.28 9.95
C THR A 361 -17.01 14.37 9.81
N SER A 362 -16.36 14.43 8.65
CA SER A 362 -15.14 13.67 8.37
C SER A 362 -14.14 14.49 7.58
N ILE A 363 -12.87 14.11 7.70
CA ILE A 363 -11.80 14.51 6.79
C ILE A 363 -11.18 13.27 6.17
N LEU A 364 -10.63 13.43 4.97
CA LEU A 364 -9.76 12.46 4.33
C LEU A 364 -8.54 13.20 3.80
N ILE A 365 -7.36 12.77 4.24
CA ILE A 365 -6.08 13.39 3.90
C ILE A 365 -5.07 12.35 3.42
N SER A 366 -4.15 12.77 2.56
CA SER A 366 -2.99 11.99 2.15
C SER A 366 -1.74 12.54 2.84
N GLN A 367 -0.97 11.69 3.53
CA GLN A 367 0.22 12.07 4.29
C GLN A 367 1.35 11.07 4.08
N GLY A 368 2.59 11.55 4.11
CA GLY A 368 3.77 10.68 4.03
C GLY A 368 4.00 9.89 5.32
N SER A 369 4.48 8.65 5.19
CA SER A 369 4.86 7.79 6.32
C SER A 369 5.93 8.43 7.21
N HIS A 370 6.87 9.14 6.59
CA HIS A 370 7.94 9.90 7.23
C HIS A 370 8.36 11.11 6.38
N ALA A 371 9.45 11.79 6.75
CA ALA A 371 9.94 12.98 6.05
C ALA A 371 10.25 12.69 4.57
N GLY A 372 9.61 13.44 3.65
CA GLY A 372 9.69 13.19 2.21
C GLY A 372 11.08 13.38 1.58
N TYR A 373 12.01 14.05 2.29
CA TYR A 373 13.42 14.16 1.88
C TYR A 373 14.27 12.97 2.34
N TYR A 374 13.71 12.06 3.16
CA TYR A 374 14.37 10.83 3.56
C TYR A 374 13.89 9.68 2.67
N PRO A 375 14.80 8.81 2.18
CA PRO A 375 14.45 7.75 1.24
C PRO A 375 13.38 6.79 1.77
N GLY A 376 12.50 6.32 0.90
CA GLY A 376 11.48 5.34 1.23
C GLY A 376 10.17 5.92 1.78
N ALA A 377 9.99 7.26 1.77
CA ALA A 377 8.73 7.88 2.18
C ALA A 377 7.60 7.47 1.21
N VAL A 378 6.54 6.89 1.77
CA VAL A 378 5.35 6.44 1.03
C VAL A 378 4.10 7.14 1.55
N GLN A 379 3.07 7.25 0.71
CA GLN A 379 1.82 7.92 1.09
C GLN A 379 0.86 6.98 1.80
N MET A 380 0.20 7.48 2.84
CA MET A 380 -0.95 6.86 3.47
C MET A 380 -2.18 7.76 3.36
N ILE A 381 -3.34 7.15 3.25
CA ILE A 381 -4.64 7.83 3.29
C ILE A 381 -5.24 7.65 4.67
N ILE A 382 -5.65 8.76 5.28
CA ILE A 382 -6.25 8.79 6.61
C ILE A 382 -7.65 9.39 6.50
N LYS A 383 -8.67 8.64 6.93
CA LYS A 383 -10.03 9.12 7.14
C LYS A 383 -10.29 9.20 8.64
N LEU A 384 -10.78 10.36 9.12
CA LEU A 384 -11.11 10.62 10.52
C LEU A 384 -12.57 11.09 10.63
N LEU A 385 -13.34 10.47 11.52
CA LEU A 385 -14.77 10.75 11.76
C LEU A 385 -14.94 11.35 13.15
N PHE A 386 -15.61 12.50 13.27
CA PHE A 386 -15.72 13.21 14.54
C PHE A 386 -17.01 14.04 14.64
N SER A 387 -17.38 14.42 15.88
CA SER A 387 -18.55 15.22 16.17
C SER A 387 -18.41 16.66 15.66
N MET A 388 -19.53 17.33 15.37
CA MET A 388 -19.56 18.69 14.84
C MET A 388 -18.87 19.74 15.71
N ASN A 389 -18.74 19.48 17.01
CA ASN A 389 -17.98 20.34 17.94
C ASN A 389 -16.53 19.88 18.17
N GLY A 390 -16.12 18.80 17.53
CA GLY A 390 -14.76 18.24 17.64
C GLY A 390 -14.43 17.54 18.96
N ALA A 391 -15.36 17.50 19.90
CA ALA A 391 -15.11 16.96 21.24
C ALA A 391 -15.04 15.43 21.28
N LYS A 392 -15.54 14.73 20.25
CA LYS A 392 -15.55 13.28 20.18
C LYS A 392 -15.02 12.79 18.85
N ILE A 393 -14.06 11.90 18.88
CA ILE A 393 -13.62 11.12 17.73
C ILE A 393 -14.46 9.83 17.68
N PHE A 394 -15.20 9.60 16.60
CA PHE A 394 -16.00 8.39 16.44
C PHE A 394 -15.15 7.24 15.94
N GLY A 395 -14.21 7.49 15.04
CA GLY A 395 -13.32 6.48 14.52
C GLY A 395 -12.35 7.02 13.48
N ALA A 396 -11.41 6.16 13.10
CA ALA A 396 -10.42 6.43 12.05
C ALA A 396 -10.14 5.19 11.22
N GLN A 397 -9.73 5.42 9.98
CA GLN A 397 -9.31 4.40 9.02
C GLN A 397 -8.03 4.90 8.34
N ILE A 398 -7.04 4.03 8.21
CA ILE A 398 -5.76 4.37 7.59
C ILE A 398 -5.35 3.23 6.66
N ILE A 399 -4.97 3.59 5.42
CA ILE A 399 -4.44 2.63 4.45
C ILE A 399 -3.18 3.21 3.83
N GLY A 400 -2.13 2.42 3.77
CA GLY A 400 -0.85 2.80 3.17
C GLY A 400 0.18 1.69 3.28
N PRO A 401 1.33 1.82 2.59
CA PRO A 401 2.37 0.79 2.62
C PRO A 401 3.16 0.73 3.93
N ASP A 402 3.29 1.84 4.67
CA ASP A 402 4.11 1.91 5.87
C ASP A 402 3.58 2.91 6.91
N GLY A 403 3.83 2.65 8.19
CA GLY A 403 3.54 3.53 9.33
C GLY A 403 2.06 3.68 9.69
N VAL A 404 1.20 2.83 9.17
CA VAL A 404 -0.26 2.80 9.42
C VAL A 404 -0.57 2.36 10.85
N ASP A 405 0.08 1.30 11.33
CA ASP A 405 -0.08 0.70 12.65
C ASP A 405 0.20 1.71 13.77
N LYS A 406 1.32 2.43 13.69
CA LYS A 406 1.68 3.48 14.64
C LYS A 406 0.58 4.56 14.76
N ARG A 407 0.01 5.00 13.63
CA ARG A 407 -0.96 6.10 13.62
C ARG A 407 -2.34 5.67 14.06
N ILE A 408 -2.78 4.48 13.67
CA ILE A 408 -4.07 3.97 14.12
C ILE A 408 -4.07 3.69 15.62
N ASP A 409 -2.96 3.20 16.20
CA ASP A 409 -2.81 2.99 17.63
C ASP A 409 -2.79 4.32 18.40
N THR A 410 -2.12 5.35 17.87
CA THR A 410 -2.12 6.69 18.47
C THR A 410 -3.55 7.26 18.52
N ILE A 411 -4.29 7.22 17.40
CA ILE A 411 -5.68 7.70 17.37
C ILE A 411 -6.58 6.82 18.25
N GLY A 412 -6.40 5.51 18.20
CA GLY A 412 -7.12 4.57 19.04
C GLY A 412 -6.92 4.82 20.54
N THR A 413 -5.70 5.17 20.95
CA THR A 413 -5.37 5.58 22.31
C THR A 413 -6.07 6.89 22.67
N ALA A 414 -6.03 7.89 21.79
CA ALA A 414 -6.72 9.17 21.98
C ALA A 414 -8.24 8.97 22.20
N ILE A 415 -8.88 8.15 21.34
CA ILE A 415 -10.29 7.78 21.49
C ILE A 415 -10.55 7.13 22.87
N ARG A 416 -9.70 6.18 23.27
CA ARG A 416 -9.85 5.44 24.55
C ARG A 416 -9.74 6.32 25.77
N LEU A 417 -8.95 7.38 25.69
CA LEU A 417 -8.76 8.38 26.74
C LEU A 417 -9.79 9.52 26.68
N GLY A 418 -10.68 9.53 25.69
CA GLY A 418 -11.73 10.53 25.54
C GLY A 418 -11.26 11.87 24.94
N ALA A 419 -10.15 11.86 24.21
CA ALA A 419 -9.65 13.05 23.52
C ALA A 419 -10.56 13.45 22.34
N GLY A 420 -10.63 14.73 22.05
CA GLY A 420 -11.24 15.33 20.88
C GLY A 420 -10.24 15.45 19.72
N VAL A 421 -10.73 15.89 18.56
CA VAL A 421 -9.85 16.06 17.37
C VAL A 421 -8.81 17.15 17.53
N VAL A 422 -9.12 18.17 18.34
CA VAL A 422 -8.19 19.28 18.58
C VAL A 422 -6.99 18.80 19.42
N ASP A 423 -7.20 17.83 20.32
CA ASP A 423 -6.11 17.28 21.11
C ASP A 423 -5.08 16.55 20.24
N LEU A 424 -5.49 15.97 19.09
CA LEU A 424 -4.57 15.28 18.18
C LEU A 424 -3.46 16.20 17.63
N LYS A 425 -3.76 17.49 17.42
CA LYS A 425 -2.76 18.46 16.95
C LYS A 425 -1.68 18.77 17.99
N ASP A 426 -2.06 18.68 19.27
CA ASP A 426 -1.22 19.04 20.41
C ASP A 426 -0.41 17.84 20.93
N LEU A 427 -0.61 16.63 20.36
CA LEU A 427 0.19 15.47 20.71
C LEU A 427 1.66 15.70 20.32
N GLU A 428 2.55 15.56 21.30
CA GLU A 428 3.99 15.63 21.09
C GLU A 428 4.52 14.23 20.73
N LEU A 429 4.53 13.92 19.42
CA LEU A 429 4.91 12.62 18.89
C LEU A 429 6.39 12.57 18.52
N ALA A 430 7.02 11.42 18.75
CA ALA A 430 8.43 11.22 18.46
C ALA A 430 8.73 11.41 16.96
N TYR A 431 9.75 12.23 16.68
CA TYR A 431 10.21 12.57 15.33
C TYR A 431 11.69 12.32 15.15
N ALA A 432 12.02 11.64 14.08
CA ALA A 432 13.27 11.74 13.34
C ALA A 432 12.96 11.38 11.88
N PRO A 433 13.75 11.83 10.88
CA PRO A 433 13.42 11.66 9.46
C PRO A 433 13.03 10.25 9.02
N PRO A 434 13.65 9.15 9.50
CA PRO A 434 13.28 7.79 9.11
C PRO A 434 11.94 7.30 9.69
N PHE A 435 11.40 7.94 10.73
CA PHE A 435 10.26 7.42 11.50
C PHE A 435 8.98 8.23 11.35
N SER A 436 9.11 9.53 11.03
CA SER A 436 7.96 10.43 10.90
C SER A 436 8.33 11.71 10.18
N SER A 437 7.36 12.61 10.02
CA SER A 437 7.55 14.02 9.72
C SER A 437 7.49 14.84 11.00
N ALA A 438 8.08 16.04 11.04
CA ALA A 438 7.99 16.94 12.18
C ALA A 438 6.52 17.30 12.53
N LYS A 439 5.63 17.24 11.54
CA LYS A 439 4.19 17.24 11.71
C LYS A 439 3.71 15.82 11.38
N ASP A 440 3.58 14.96 12.39
CA ASP A 440 3.13 13.58 12.19
C ASP A 440 1.76 13.55 11.50
N PRO A 441 1.45 12.56 10.68
CA PRO A 441 0.13 12.37 10.08
C PRO A 441 -1.04 12.49 11.05
N VAL A 442 -0.90 12.09 12.31
CA VAL A 442 -1.91 12.29 13.36
C VAL A 442 -2.10 13.77 13.67
N ASN A 443 -1.00 14.53 13.82
CA ASN A 443 -1.09 15.98 14.03
C ASN A 443 -1.73 16.66 12.81
N MET A 444 -1.39 16.24 11.60
CA MET A 444 -1.97 16.78 10.37
C MET A 444 -3.47 16.50 10.28
N ALA A 445 -3.94 15.34 10.74
CA ALA A 445 -5.36 15.06 10.86
C ALA A 445 -6.04 16.03 11.87
N GLY A 446 -5.41 16.26 13.02
CA GLY A 446 -5.87 17.25 14.02
C GLY A 446 -5.95 18.67 13.47
N PHE A 447 -4.90 19.15 12.78
CA PHE A 447 -4.90 20.48 12.14
C PHE A 447 -5.98 20.61 11.07
N THR A 448 -6.17 19.58 10.25
CA THR A 448 -7.18 19.59 9.19
C THR A 448 -8.59 19.58 9.78
N ALA A 449 -8.83 18.77 10.80
CA ALA A 449 -10.11 18.72 11.51
C ALA A 449 -10.42 20.08 12.18
N GLU A 450 -9.45 20.70 12.83
CA GLU A 450 -9.61 22.06 13.39
C GLU A 450 -9.97 23.09 12.32
N ASN A 451 -9.33 23.03 11.13
CA ASN A 451 -9.68 23.93 10.02
C ASN A 451 -11.13 23.73 9.56
N VAL A 452 -11.63 22.51 9.56
CA VAL A 452 -13.04 22.21 9.24
C VAL A 452 -13.97 22.79 10.31
N LEU A 453 -13.68 22.55 11.58
CA LEU A 453 -14.48 23.07 12.71
C LEU A 453 -14.54 24.61 12.74
N ARG A 454 -13.46 25.27 12.34
CA ARG A 454 -13.39 26.74 12.23
C ARG A 454 -13.97 27.29 10.92
N GLY A 455 -14.49 26.44 10.03
CA GLY A 455 -14.99 26.85 8.72
C GLY A 455 -13.89 27.36 7.76
N LEU A 456 -12.63 27.04 8.04
CA LEU A 456 -11.49 27.43 7.20
C LEU A 456 -11.26 26.46 6.02
N ALA A 457 -11.82 25.27 6.09
CA ALA A 457 -11.86 24.29 5.00
C ALA A 457 -13.22 23.57 4.99
N ARG A 458 -13.63 23.15 3.82
CA ARG A 458 -14.76 22.22 3.63
C ARG A 458 -14.32 21.14 2.68
N PHE A 459 -14.65 19.90 2.99
CA PHE A 459 -14.39 18.76 2.13
C PHE A 459 -15.68 18.36 1.42
N SER A 460 -15.60 18.12 0.10
CA SER A 460 -16.67 17.49 -0.65
C SER A 460 -16.81 16.02 -0.24
N ASP A 461 -17.90 15.41 -0.71
CA ASP A 461 -17.94 13.95 -0.75
C ASP A 461 -16.94 13.43 -1.79
N TRP A 462 -16.52 12.14 -1.67
CA TRP A 462 -15.72 11.49 -2.69
C TRP A 462 -16.49 11.30 -4.00
N LYS A 463 -17.81 11.18 -3.95
CA LYS A 463 -18.71 11.33 -5.10
C LYS A 463 -18.95 12.82 -5.33
N ILE A 464 -18.57 13.29 -6.51
CA ILE A 464 -18.74 14.70 -6.86
C ILE A 464 -20.23 14.99 -6.98
N PRO A 465 -20.77 16.01 -6.28
CA PRO A 465 -22.17 16.40 -6.41
C PRO A 465 -22.48 16.89 -7.83
N GLU A 466 -23.70 16.66 -8.30
CA GLU A 466 -24.14 17.06 -9.65
C GLU A 466 -24.02 18.56 -9.93
N ASP A 467 -24.15 19.40 -8.89
CA ASP A 467 -23.97 20.86 -8.97
C ASP A 467 -22.52 21.31 -8.78
N GLY A 468 -21.58 20.36 -8.61
CA GLY A 468 -20.17 20.62 -8.37
C GLY A 468 -19.39 20.82 -9.66
N VAL A 469 -18.67 21.94 -9.78
CA VAL A 469 -17.74 22.23 -10.88
C VAL A 469 -16.34 21.90 -10.43
N ILE A 470 -15.64 21.03 -11.15
CA ILE A 470 -14.26 20.68 -10.87
C ILE A 470 -13.36 21.87 -11.22
N LEU A 471 -12.58 22.34 -10.25
CA LEU A 471 -11.53 23.32 -10.44
C LEU A 471 -10.18 22.65 -10.23
N ASP A 472 -9.48 22.36 -11.32
CA ASP A 472 -8.13 21.78 -11.30
C ASP A 472 -7.07 22.88 -11.18
N ILE A 473 -6.32 22.87 -10.07
CA ILE A 473 -5.28 23.87 -9.80
C ILE A 473 -3.87 23.31 -9.98
N ARG A 474 -3.73 22.17 -10.60
CA ARG A 474 -2.43 21.56 -10.92
C ARG A 474 -1.72 22.34 -12.00
N GLU A 475 -0.42 22.11 -12.14
CA GLU A 475 0.36 22.66 -13.25
C GLU A 475 -0.01 21.96 -14.57
N GLU A 476 0.21 22.65 -15.70
CA GLU A 476 -0.15 22.15 -17.04
C GLU A 476 0.48 20.77 -17.33
N ALA A 477 1.72 20.56 -16.93
CA ALA A 477 2.41 19.29 -17.11
C ALA A 477 1.73 18.11 -16.37
N GLU A 478 1.08 18.37 -15.23
CA GLU A 478 0.33 17.35 -14.48
C GLU A 478 -1.00 17.01 -15.15
N THR A 479 -1.63 17.97 -15.82
CA THR A 479 -2.89 17.74 -16.55
C THR A 479 -2.67 17.01 -17.87
N LEU A 480 -1.50 17.17 -18.49
CA LEU A 480 -1.09 16.37 -19.66
C LEU A 480 -0.89 14.88 -19.30
N ALA A 481 -0.45 14.59 -18.09
CA ALA A 481 -0.30 13.19 -17.62
C ALA A 481 -1.67 12.54 -17.27
N TYR A 482 -2.60 13.32 -16.75
CA TYR A 482 -3.96 12.88 -16.43
C TYR A 482 -4.89 14.10 -16.37
N ALA A 483 -5.85 14.19 -17.29
CA ALA A 483 -6.86 15.24 -17.30
C ALA A 483 -8.10 14.84 -16.51
N LEU A 484 -8.59 15.73 -15.64
CA LEU A 484 -9.89 15.55 -15.00
C LEU A 484 -11.03 15.88 -16.00
N PRO A 485 -12.06 15.06 -16.06
CA PRO A 485 -13.17 15.31 -16.99
C PRO A 485 -13.90 16.61 -16.65
N ASP A 486 -14.24 17.39 -17.66
CA ASP A 486 -15.01 18.66 -17.58
C ASP A 486 -14.45 19.70 -16.58
N ALA A 487 -13.16 19.64 -16.25
CA ALA A 487 -12.54 20.53 -15.28
C ALA A 487 -12.23 21.92 -15.85
N VAL A 488 -12.52 22.95 -15.06
CA VAL A 488 -11.94 24.28 -15.26
C VAL A 488 -10.49 24.23 -14.75
N HIS A 489 -9.52 24.50 -15.63
CA HIS A 489 -8.11 24.44 -15.28
C HIS A 489 -7.52 25.84 -15.06
N ILE A 490 -7.08 26.11 -13.85
CA ILE A 490 -6.35 27.32 -13.46
C ILE A 490 -5.24 26.94 -12.49
N PRO A 491 -3.98 26.90 -12.91
CA PRO A 491 -2.85 26.60 -12.04
C PRO A 491 -2.82 27.50 -10.79
N LEU A 492 -2.45 26.93 -9.63
CA LEU A 492 -2.46 27.65 -8.34
C LEU A 492 -1.71 28.98 -8.40
N GLY A 493 -0.57 29.02 -9.12
CA GLY A 493 0.23 30.22 -9.31
C GLY A 493 -0.50 31.34 -10.05
N GLN A 494 -1.46 31.01 -10.92
CA GLN A 494 -2.24 31.93 -11.73
C GLN A 494 -3.59 32.30 -11.08
N LEU A 495 -4.06 31.52 -10.11
CA LEU A 495 -5.42 31.61 -9.57
C LEU A 495 -5.79 33.03 -9.13
N ARG A 496 -4.90 33.74 -8.41
CA ARG A 496 -5.17 35.11 -7.94
C ARG A 496 -5.42 36.11 -9.07
N ALA A 497 -4.68 35.99 -10.15
CA ALA A 497 -4.82 36.88 -11.33
C ALA A 497 -6.06 36.56 -12.15
N ARG A 498 -6.54 35.29 -12.10
CA ARG A 498 -7.64 34.78 -12.93
C ARG A 498 -8.96 34.58 -12.16
N LEU A 499 -9.08 35.10 -10.94
CA LEU A 499 -10.31 35.01 -10.14
C LEU A 499 -11.55 35.61 -10.83
N SER A 500 -11.35 36.57 -11.74
CA SER A 500 -12.44 37.19 -12.51
C SER A 500 -13.07 36.26 -13.56
N GLU A 501 -12.42 35.16 -13.89
CA GLU A 501 -12.93 34.16 -14.81
C GLU A 501 -13.93 33.19 -14.13
N LEU A 502 -13.98 33.19 -12.79
CA LEU A 502 -14.80 32.30 -11.98
C LEU A 502 -16.07 33.02 -11.51
N ASP A 503 -17.19 32.28 -11.47
CA ASP A 503 -18.45 32.78 -10.90
C ASP A 503 -18.52 32.44 -9.40
N ARG A 504 -18.71 33.48 -8.57
CA ARG A 504 -18.80 33.35 -7.11
C ARG A 504 -20.00 32.55 -6.61
N SER A 505 -21.05 32.39 -7.41
CA SER A 505 -22.24 31.60 -7.06
C SER A 505 -22.06 30.10 -7.25
N THR A 506 -21.07 29.72 -8.05
CA THR A 506 -20.76 28.32 -8.42
C THR A 506 -20.13 27.56 -7.24
N ARG A 507 -20.51 26.28 -7.11
CA ARG A 507 -19.91 25.33 -6.17
C ARG A 507 -18.66 24.73 -6.81
N TYR A 508 -17.50 25.19 -6.40
CA TYR A 508 -16.22 24.65 -6.88
C TYR A 508 -15.70 23.54 -6.01
N ILE A 509 -15.40 22.39 -6.61
CA ILE A 509 -14.67 21.28 -5.99
C ILE A 509 -13.23 21.38 -6.47
N VAL A 510 -12.33 21.76 -5.57
CA VAL A 510 -10.93 22.10 -5.90
C VAL A 510 -10.05 20.87 -5.85
N PHE A 511 -9.35 20.60 -6.94
CA PHE A 511 -8.45 19.49 -7.10
C PHE A 511 -6.98 19.92 -7.19
N CYS A 512 -6.12 19.14 -6.54
CA CYS A 512 -4.70 19.02 -6.86
C CYS A 512 -4.30 17.54 -6.75
N GLN A 513 -3.04 17.21 -6.77
CA GLN A 513 -2.63 15.80 -6.71
C GLN A 513 -2.95 15.11 -5.37
N GLY A 514 -2.68 15.76 -4.22
CA GLY A 514 -2.81 15.13 -2.88
C GLY A 514 -3.58 15.94 -1.82
N GLY A 515 -4.12 17.14 -2.14
CA GLY A 515 -4.98 17.92 -1.23
C GLY A 515 -4.39 19.22 -0.68
N VAL A 516 -3.07 19.35 -0.45
CA VAL A 516 -2.47 20.56 0.17
C VAL A 516 -2.62 21.80 -0.70
N ARG A 517 -2.33 21.73 -1.98
CA ARG A 517 -2.51 22.84 -2.93
C ARG A 517 -3.98 23.21 -3.06
N SER A 518 -4.89 22.23 -3.05
CA SER A 518 -6.36 22.45 -3.08
C SER A 518 -6.83 23.24 -1.87
N TYR A 519 -6.31 22.91 -0.67
CA TYR A 519 -6.60 23.69 0.53
C TYR A 519 -6.14 25.16 0.37
N ASN A 520 -4.92 25.41 -0.13
CA ASN A 520 -4.42 26.76 -0.37
C ASN A 520 -5.31 27.52 -1.37
N ALA A 521 -5.71 26.87 -2.46
CA ALA A 521 -6.62 27.46 -3.44
C ALA A 521 -8.01 27.75 -2.85
N ALA A 522 -8.56 26.81 -2.08
CA ALA A 522 -9.85 26.98 -1.39
C ALA A 522 -9.79 28.20 -0.43
N ARG A 523 -8.69 28.37 0.30
CA ARG A 523 -8.49 29.56 1.15
C ARG A 523 -8.46 30.87 0.36
N ILE A 524 -7.79 30.88 -0.81
CA ILE A 524 -7.80 32.05 -1.72
C ILE A 524 -9.24 32.34 -2.15
N LEU A 525 -9.95 31.35 -2.65
CA LEU A 525 -11.32 31.50 -3.15
C LEU A 525 -12.28 31.98 -2.05
N MET A 526 -12.29 31.32 -0.88
CA MET A 526 -13.16 31.67 0.24
C MET A 526 -12.95 33.11 0.70
N GLN A 527 -11.69 33.59 0.77
CA GLN A 527 -11.35 34.96 1.15
C GLN A 527 -11.75 36.00 0.08
N HIS A 528 -12.00 35.57 -1.16
CA HIS A 528 -12.48 36.42 -2.25
C HIS A 528 -13.98 36.26 -2.50
N GLY A 529 -14.73 35.67 -1.55
CA GLY A 529 -16.17 35.61 -1.57
C GLY A 529 -16.79 34.40 -2.31
N PHE A 530 -16.00 33.37 -2.64
CA PHE A 530 -16.52 32.11 -3.20
C PHE A 530 -17.02 31.22 -2.06
N GLY A 531 -18.25 31.45 -1.60
CA GLY A 531 -18.78 30.80 -0.39
C GLY A 531 -19.05 29.30 -0.49
N LYS A 532 -19.13 28.73 -1.71
CA LYS A 532 -19.44 27.34 -1.97
C LYS A 532 -18.20 26.52 -2.41
N THR A 533 -17.03 26.90 -1.92
CA THR A 533 -15.78 26.21 -2.26
C THR A 533 -15.53 25.03 -1.33
N GLU A 534 -15.21 23.88 -1.91
CA GLU A 534 -14.86 22.65 -1.21
C GLU A 534 -13.56 22.06 -1.77
N VAL A 535 -12.84 21.33 -0.94
CA VAL A 535 -11.62 20.60 -1.31
C VAL A 535 -11.99 19.16 -1.61
N TYR A 536 -11.58 18.62 -2.74
CA TYR A 536 -11.74 17.19 -3.01
C TYR A 536 -10.80 16.37 -2.10
N PRO A 537 -11.31 15.36 -1.37
CA PRO A 537 -10.51 14.56 -0.45
C PRO A 537 -9.46 13.75 -1.21
N GLY A 538 -8.19 13.78 -0.75
CA GLY A 538 -7.09 13.00 -1.34
C GLY A 538 -6.64 13.41 -2.75
N GLY A 539 -7.30 14.39 -3.39
CA GLY A 539 -6.93 14.92 -4.70
C GLY A 539 -7.07 13.92 -5.85
N THR A 540 -6.39 14.20 -6.98
CA THR A 540 -6.47 13.33 -8.18
C THR A 540 -5.94 11.93 -7.95
N SER A 541 -4.95 11.75 -7.08
CA SER A 541 -4.44 10.41 -6.75
C SER A 541 -5.54 9.52 -6.14
N PHE A 542 -6.39 10.07 -5.29
CA PHE A 542 -7.51 9.34 -4.71
C PHE A 542 -8.70 9.23 -5.69
N TYR A 543 -8.95 10.28 -6.48
CA TYR A 543 -9.99 10.30 -7.50
C TYR A 543 -9.83 9.14 -8.50
N ARG A 544 -8.64 8.92 -9.01
CA ARG A 544 -8.34 7.82 -9.95
C ARG A 544 -8.63 6.44 -9.36
N ILE A 545 -8.42 6.26 -8.07
CA ILE A 545 -8.73 4.99 -7.38
C ILE A 545 -10.24 4.80 -7.26
N THR A 546 -10.96 5.88 -6.96
CA THR A 546 -12.41 5.82 -6.70
C THR A 546 -13.28 5.94 -7.96
N HIS A 547 -12.67 6.32 -9.12
CA HIS A 547 -13.33 6.45 -10.41
C HIS A 547 -12.52 5.75 -11.51
N PRO A 548 -12.37 4.41 -11.45
CA PRO A 548 -11.54 3.67 -12.40
C PRO A 548 -12.01 3.79 -13.86
N GLU A 549 -13.28 4.06 -14.10
CA GLU A 549 -13.84 4.34 -15.43
C GLU A 549 -13.26 5.61 -16.06
N SER A 550 -12.75 6.55 -15.28
CA SER A 550 -12.10 7.76 -15.79
C SER A 550 -10.73 7.49 -16.41
N GLU A 551 -10.12 6.33 -16.16
CA GLU A 551 -8.85 5.90 -16.78
C GLU A 551 -9.07 5.20 -18.14
N ALA A 552 -10.26 4.68 -18.39
CA ALA A 552 -10.59 3.94 -19.62
C ALA A 552 -10.95 4.84 -20.82
N ALA A 553 -11.15 6.14 -20.61
CA ALA A 553 -11.42 7.08 -21.70
C ALA A 553 -10.12 7.53 -22.37
N PRO A 554 -9.93 7.36 -23.71
CA PRO A 554 -8.82 7.98 -24.42
C PRO A 554 -8.94 9.49 -24.25
N SER A 555 -7.91 10.13 -23.72
CA SER A 555 -7.84 11.58 -23.62
C SER A 555 -7.62 12.20 -24.99
N GLU A 556 -8.67 12.39 -25.80
CA GLU A 556 -8.66 13.53 -26.71
C GLU A 556 -8.80 14.78 -25.84
N PRO A 557 -7.87 15.76 -25.97
CA PRO A 557 -7.99 17.01 -25.24
C PRO A 557 -9.27 17.71 -25.72
N ALA A 558 -10.29 17.72 -24.86
CA ALA A 558 -11.46 18.53 -25.10
C ALA A 558 -11.04 20.00 -25.17
N PRO A 559 -11.47 20.77 -26.18
CA PRO A 559 -11.19 22.19 -26.22
C PRO A 559 -11.73 22.85 -24.94
N PRO A 560 -11.01 23.81 -24.35
CA PRO A 560 -11.42 24.43 -23.10
C PRO A 560 -12.83 25.00 -23.22
N LYS A 561 -13.75 24.50 -22.41
CA LYS A 561 -15.07 25.09 -22.30
C LYS A 561 -14.90 26.52 -21.77
N ALA A 562 -15.30 27.48 -22.58
CA ALA A 562 -15.38 28.87 -22.15
C ALA A 562 -16.33 29.00 -20.95
N ALA A 563 -15.94 29.80 -19.98
CA ALA A 563 -16.77 30.13 -18.83
C ALA A 563 -18.18 30.59 -19.29
N PRO A 564 -19.24 30.27 -18.54
CA PRO A 564 -20.60 30.65 -18.96
C PRO A 564 -20.69 32.17 -19.19
N PRO A 565 -21.43 32.61 -20.21
CA PRO A 565 -21.44 34.02 -20.64
C PRO A 565 -22.01 34.92 -19.55
N LYS A 566 -21.25 35.97 -19.21
CA LYS A 566 -21.73 37.05 -18.34
C LYS A 566 -22.95 37.70 -18.96
N ALA A 567 -23.94 38.00 -18.13
CA ALA A 567 -25.09 38.84 -18.45
C ALA A 567 -24.61 40.14 -19.10
N ALA A 568 -25.22 40.50 -20.25
CA ALA A 568 -24.85 41.66 -21.04
C ALA A 568 -25.16 42.97 -20.29
N PRO A 569 -24.26 43.96 -20.32
CA PRO A 569 -24.66 45.34 -20.01
C PRO A 569 -25.31 45.98 -21.22
N SER A 570 -26.28 46.84 -20.95
CA SER A 570 -27.12 47.59 -21.87
C SER A 570 -26.36 48.40 -22.93
N LYS A 571 -27.01 48.50 -24.09
CA LYS A 571 -26.58 49.28 -25.26
C LYS A 571 -26.50 50.79 -24.91
N ASP A 572 -25.40 51.39 -25.33
CA ASP A 572 -25.39 52.67 -26.01
C ASP A 572 -23.89 53.07 -26.30
N ALA A 573 -23.54 53.05 -27.54
CA ALA A 573 -22.71 54.01 -28.23
C ALA A 573 -22.16 53.43 -29.55
N VAL A 574 -22.79 53.83 -30.62
CA VAL A 574 -22.42 53.62 -32.02
C VAL A 574 -21.33 54.59 -32.44
N GLN A 575 -20.27 54.15 -33.11
CA GLN A 575 -19.81 54.77 -34.37
C GLN A 575 -18.70 53.97 -35.08
N LYS A 576 -19.11 53.56 -36.24
CA LYS A 576 -18.52 53.46 -37.60
C LYS A 576 -17.01 53.31 -37.80
N ALA A 577 -16.61 52.21 -38.45
CA ALA A 577 -15.92 52.32 -39.79
C ALA A 577 -15.96 50.93 -40.49
N ALA A 578 -16.29 50.97 -41.76
CA ALA A 578 -16.64 49.83 -42.64
C ALA A 578 -15.38 49.31 -43.41
N PRO A 579 -15.55 48.25 -44.25
CA PRO A 579 -14.55 47.21 -44.45
C PRO A 579 -13.79 47.31 -45.78
N ARG A 580 -12.65 46.61 -45.90
CA ARG A 580 -12.11 46.27 -47.23
C ARG A 580 -11.87 44.77 -47.37
N LYS A 581 -12.57 44.25 -48.37
CA LYS A 581 -12.35 42.93 -48.97
C LYS A 581 -11.10 42.91 -49.85
N ALA A 582 -10.40 41.83 -49.92
CA ALA A 582 -9.87 41.31 -51.18
C ALA A 582 -9.61 39.80 -51.08
N ALA A 583 -10.05 39.09 -52.07
CA ALA A 583 -9.97 37.64 -52.23
C ALA A 583 -8.74 37.28 -53.14
N PRO A 584 -8.48 36.01 -53.40
CA PRO A 584 -7.13 35.46 -53.55
C PRO A 584 -6.64 35.42 -55.00
N GLN A 585 -5.33 35.38 -55.15
CA GLN A 585 -4.73 34.97 -56.42
C GLN A 585 -3.63 33.89 -56.21
N SER A 586 -3.78 32.80 -56.93
CA SER A 586 -2.88 31.69 -57.13
C SER A 586 -1.62 32.10 -57.90
N VAL A 587 -0.44 31.71 -57.45
CA VAL A 587 0.79 31.69 -58.27
C VAL A 587 1.62 30.45 -57.94
N ALA A 588 2.09 29.81 -59.03
CA ALA A 588 2.86 28.58 -59.10
C ALA A 588 4.30 28.70 -58.57
N PRO A 589 5.03 27.58 -58.38
CA PRO A 589 6.23 27.54 -57.56
C PRO A 589 7.46 28.09 -58.26
N GLN A 590 8.15 28.99 -57.61
CA GLN A 590 9.51 29.36 -57.95
C GLN A 590 10.51 28.87 -56.91
N SER A 591 11.62 28.35 -57.42
CA SER A 591 12.76 27.85 -56.65
C SER A 591 13.27 28.88 -55.63
N ILE A 592 13.37 28.50 -54.37
CA ILE A 592 13.91 29.36 -53.33
C ILE A 592 15.32 28.90 -52.99
N ALA A 593 16.27 29.82 -53.11
CA ALA A 593 17.60 29.73 -52.55
C ALA A 593 17.57 29.59 -51.01
N PRO A 594 18.60 29.02 -50.37
CA PRO A 594 18.53 28.70 -48.95
C PRO A 594 18.41 29.97 -48.10
N GLN A 595 17.23 30.12 -47.46
CA GLN A 595 17.06 31.11 -46.41
C GLN A 595 17.89 30.69 -45.19
N SER A 596 18.64 31.66 -44.61
CA SER A 596 19.41 31.47 -43.39
C SER A 596 18.47 31.06 -42.27
N VAL A 597 18.48 29.79 -41.87
CA VAL A 597 17.73 29.30 -40.72
C VAL A 597 18.22 30.03 -39.47
N LYS A 598 17.36 30.74 -38.78
CA LYS A 598 17.66 31.50 -37.55
C LYS A 598 18.13 30.51 -36.48
N LYS A 599 19.39 30.66 -36.04
CA LYS A 599 19.99 29.78 -35.04
C LYS A 599 20.00 30.50 -33.69
N VAL A 600 19.44 29.83 -32.68
CA VAL A 600 19.48 30.22 -31.26
C VAL A 600 20.64 29.48 -30.58
N THR A 601 21.42 30.15 -29.75
CA THR A 601 22.52 29.52 -28.99
C THR A 601 22.31 29.72 -27.51
N ILE A 602 22.39 28.65 -26.73
CA ILE A 602 22.34 28.70 -25.25
C ILE A 602 23.59 28.06 -24.67
N HIS A 603 24.04 28.62 -23.53
CA HIS A 603 25.22 28.18 -22.83
C HIS A 603 24.82 27.61 -21.46
N CYS A 604 24.99 26.32 -21.31
CA CYS A 604 24.70 25.56 -20.08
C CYS A 604 25.99 25.09 -19.39
N ASP A 605 27.10 25.75 -19.67
CA ASP A 605 28.38 25.43 -19.04
C ASP A 605 28.34 25.73 -17.54
N GLY A 606 28.78 24.77 -16.72
CA GLY A 606 28.68 24.82 -15.27
C GLY A 606 27.35 24.25 -14.69
N MET A 607 26.35 23.98 -15.52
CA MET A 607 25.14 23.28 -15.10
C MET A 607 25.37 21.77 -15.08
N GLN A 608 24.84 21.10 -14.05
CA GLN A 608 24.82 19.65 -13.93
C GLN A 608 23.44 19.10 -14.27
N CYS A 609 23.37 17.82 -14.67
CA CYS A 609 22.12 17.11 -14.94
C CYS A 609 21.14 17.24 -13.75
N PRO A 610 19.84 17.58 -13.99
CA PRO A 610 19.17 17.75 -15.28
C PRO A 610 19.19 19.19 -15.88
N GLY A 611 19.99 20.10 -15.34
CA GLY A 611 20.01 21.52 -15.69
C GLY A 611 20.06 21.82 -17.19
N PRO A 612 21.03 21.27 -17.99
CA PRO A 612 21.09 21.51 -19.41
C PRO A 612 19.84 21.07 -20.18
N ILE A 613 19.25 19.95 -19.84
CA ILE A 613 18.00 19.46 -20.49
C ILE A 613 16.81 20.36 -20.18
N MET A 614 16.71 20.84 -18.94
CA MET A 614 15.66 21.78 -18.55
C MET A 614 15.76 23.12 -19.30
N GLU A 615 16.96 23.59 -19.57
CA GLU A 615 17.17 24.84 -20.31
C GLU A 615 16.88 24.65 -21.81
N VAL A 616 17.24 23.51 -22.38
CA VAL A 616 16.81 23.11 -23.73
C VAL A 616 15.30 23.11 -23.86
N PHE A 617 14.60 22.48 -22.88
CA PHE A 617 13.14 22.42 -22.86
C PHE A 617 12.50 23.82 -22.86
N ARG A 618 13.02 24.76 -22.04
CA ARG A 618 12.52 26.13 -22.02
C ARG A 618 12.74 26.84 -23.33
N SER A 619 13.96 26.77 -23.86
CA SER A 619 14.33 27.44 -25.10
C SER A 619 13.56 26.94 -26.32
N ILE A 620 13.36 25.64 -26.45
CA ILE A 620 12.56 25.02 -27.51
C ILE A 620 11.10 25.48 -27.49
N LYS A 621 10.51 25.71 -26.31
CA LYS A 621 9.13 26.24 -26.19
C LYS A 621 8.97 27.63 -26.81
N GLU A 622 9.99 28.46 -26.72
CA GLU A 622 9.99 29.86 -27.22
C GLU A 622 10.40 29.98 -28.70
N MET A 623 10.90 28.93 -29.31
CA MET A 623 11.33 28.91 -30.69
C MET A 623 10.19 28.61 -31.67
N GLU A 624 10.33 29.04 -32.92
CA GLU A 624 9.44 28.61 -34.01
C GLU A 624 9.87 27.25 -34.60
N ASP A 625 8.92 26.51 -35.16
CA ASP A 625 9.17 25.20 -35.75
C ASP A 625 10.20 25.30 -36.89
N GLY A 626 11.11 24.33 -36.96
CA GLY A 626 12.22 24.32 -37.95
C GLY A 626 13.44 25.14 -37.56
N GLN A 627 13.40 25.98 -36.53
CA GLN A 627 14.59 26.73 -36.06
C GLN A 627 15.62 25.78 -35.41
N LEU A 628 16.89 26.21 -35.45
CA LEU A 628 18.01 25.48 -34.87
C LEU A 628 18.38 26.02 -33.48
N LEU A 629 18.53 25.13 -32.50
CA LEU A 629 19.07 25.40 -31.16
C LEU A 629 20.46 24.78 -31.05
N GLU A 630 21.48 25.60 -30.82
CA GLU A 630 22.82 25.13 -30.42
C GLU A 630 22.98 25.26 -28.93
N VAL A 631 23.39 24.17 -28.30
CA VAL A 631 23.53 24.07 -26.82
C VAL A 631 24.96 23.68 -26.52
N THR A 632 25.60 24.41 -25.60
CA THR A 632 26.87 24.00 -24.99
C THR A 632 26.69 23.63 -23.56
N ALA A 633 27.28 22.54 -23.09
CA ALA A 633 27.24 22.07 -21.72
C ALA A 633 28.59 21.49 -21.31
N SER A 634 28.94 21.63 -20.02
CA SER A 634 30.15 21.00 -19.46
C SER A 634 29.93 19.56 -18.98
N ASP A 635 28.66 19.14 -18.85
CA ASP A 635 28.27 17.80 -18.36
C ASP A 635 28.58 16.72 -19.40
N PRO A 636 29.41 15.68 -19.08
CA PRO A 636 29.74 14.57 -20.00
C PRO A 636 28.54 13.72 -20.40
N GLY A 637 27.47 13.67 -19.58
CA GLY A 637 26.22 12.92 -19.85
C GLY A 637 25.30 13.62 -20.85
N PHE A 638 25.47 14.92 -21.06
CA PHE A 638 24.58 15.77 -21.85
C PHE A 638 24.32 15.24 -23.27
N THR A 639 25.34 14.72 -23.98
CA THR A 639 25.18 14.23 -25.37
C THR A 639 24.22 13.04 -25.48
N LYS A 640 24.21 12.15 -24.48
CA LYS A 640 23.29 11.01 -24.41
C LYS A 640 21.88 11.43 -23.97
N ASP A 641 21.82 12.31 -22.98
CA ASP A 641 20.54 12.82 -22.47
C ASP A 641 19.79 13.60 -23.55
N ILE A 642 20.49 14.45 -24.32
CA ILE A 642 19.85 15.23 -25.38
C ILE A 642 19.42 14.38 -26.58
N GLU A 643 20.15 13.30 -26.89
CA GLU A 643 19.74 12.32 -27.89
C GLU A 643 18.43 11.63 -27.48
N SER A 644 18.36 11.16 -26.26
CA SER A 644 17.18 10.52 -25.69
C SER A 644 15.99 11.49 -25.64
N TRP A 645 16.24 12.74 -25.25
CA TRP A 645 15.22 13.78 -25.16
C TRP A 645 14.66 14.15 -26.56
N CYS A 646 15.52 14.36 -27.58
CA CYS A 646 15.09 14.69 -28.95
C CYS A 646 14.19 13.58 -29.52
N ARG A 647 14.57 12.31 -29.34
CA ARG A 647 13.81 11.15 -29.82
C ARG A 647 12.37 11.14 -29.28
N ARG A 648 12.16 11.57 -28.02
CA ARG A 648 10.86 11.52 -27.35
C ARG A 648 9.98 12.75 -27.59
N THR A 649 10.60 13.89 -27.84
CA THR A 649 9.87 15.16 -27.95
C THR A 649 9.59 15.57 -29.40
N GLY A 650 9.85 14.68 -30.38
CA GLY A 650 9.65 14.98 -31.81
C GLY A 650 10.62 16.00 -32.38
N ASN A 651 11.69 16.33 -31.65
CA ASN A 651 12.73 17.22 -32.14
C ASN A 651 13.87 16.44 -32.84
N THR A 652 14.51 17.02 -33.83
CA THR A 652 15.59 16.35 -34.57
C THR A 652 16.96 16.76 -34.04
N LEU A 653 17.74 15.80 -33.53
CA LEU A 653 19.14 16.03 -33.22
C LEU A 653 19.98 16.05 -34.52
N ILE A 654 20.52 17.21 -34.88
CA ILE A 654 21.34 17.39 -36.10
C ILE A 654 22.76 16.90 -35.86
N SER A 655 23.34 17.28 -34.74
CA SER A 655 24.68 16.84 -34.33
C SER A 655 24.86 16.95 -32.84
N SER A 656 25.68 16.05 -32.27
CA SER A 656 26.17 16.16 -30.89
C SER A 656 27.62 15.70 -30.81
N GLY A 657 28.40 16.29 -29.93
CA GLY A 657 29.82 15.93 -29.79
C GLY A 657 30.58 16.82 -28.85
N LYS A 658 31.83 16.44 -28.59
CA LYS A 658 32.74 17.22 -27.72
C LYS A 658 33.48 18.28 -28.54
N LYS A 659 33.46 19.53 -28.08
CA LYS A 659 34.19 20.65 -28.68
C LYS A 659 35.03 21.33 -27.59
N GLY A 660 36.33 21.06 -27.59
CA GLY A 660 37.22 21.56 -26.55
C GLY A 660 36.92 20.98 -25.16
N ARG A 661 36.54 21.84 -24.21
CA ARG A 661 36.17 21.44 -22.84
C ARG A 661 34.67 21.21 -22.66
N SER A 662 33.86 21.64 -23.65
CA SER A 662 32.40 21.56 -23.57
C SER A 662 31.83 20.52 -24.55
N TYR A 663 30.63 20.06 -24.29
CA TYR A 663 29.82 19.23 -25.18
C TYR A 663 28.82 20.13 -25.92
N VAL A 664 28.67 19.94 -27.22
CA VAL A 664 27.82 20.78 -28.06
C VAL A 664 26.80 19.91 -28.76
N ALA A 665 25.54 20.32 -28.74
CA ALA A 665 24.47 19.69 -29.50
C ALA A 665 23.77 20.76 -30.37
N VAL A 666 23.37 20.36 -31.57
CA VAL A 666 22.53 21.19 -32.46
C VAL A 666 21.22 20.43 -32.68
N ILE A 667 20.12 21.08 -32.32
CA ILE A 667 18.77 20.52 -32.35
C ILE A 667 17.92 21.35 -33.31
N ARG A 668 17.11 20.69 -34.14
CA ARG A 668 16.07 21.36 -34.93
C ARG A 668 14.73 21.12 -34.23
N LYS A 669 13.98 22.18 -33.94
CA LYS A 669 12.65 22.05 -33.45
C LYS A 669 11.75 21.35 -34.46
N GLY A 670 11.05 20.28 -34.03
CA GLY A 670 10.13 19.54 -34.89
C GLY A 670 8.96 20.38 -35.38
N THR A 671 8.43 20.07 -36.56
CA THR A 671 7.19 20.62 -37.08
C THR A 671 6.04 19.66 -36.71
N ALA A 672 4.79 20.12 -36.70
CA ALA A 672 3.61 19.27 -36.44
C ALA A 672 3.54 18.08 -37.42
N ASP A 673 4.13 18.22 -38.64
CA ASP A 673 4.22 17.15 -39.64
C ASP A 673 5.35 16.14 -39.35
N ASP A 674 6.41 16.55 -38.68
CA ASP A 674 7.52 15.65 -38.29
C ASP A 674 7.14 14.73 -37.10
N ALA A 675 6.18 15.11 -36.29
CA ALA A 675 5.62 14.26 -35.20
C ALA A 675 4.80 13.07 -35.75
N ALA A 676 4.35 13.16 -37.01
CA ALA A 676 3.65 12.09 -37.72
C ALA A 676 4.57 11.16 -38.52
N ALA A 677 5.86 11.47 -38.63
CA ALA A 677 6.84 10.74 -39.47
C ALA A 677 7.95 10.10 -38.61
N SER A 678 7.58 9.08 -37.83
CA SER A 678 8.49 8.04 -37.32
C SER A 678 7.67 6.82 -36.98
N PRO A 679 8.12 5.61 -37.23
CA PRO A 679 9.13 5.09 -38.15
C PRO A 679 8.57 4.15 -39.22
N VAL A 680 9.30 4.01 -40.33
CA VAL A 680 9.31 2.90 -41.29
C VAL A 680 7.95 2.25 -41.60
N ALA A 681 7.31 2.72 -42.68
CA ALA A 681 6.17 2.08 -43.33
C ALA A 681 6.55 0.67 -43.81
N ALA A 682 5.96 -0.35 -43.20
CA ALA A 682 5.87 -1.66 -43.82
C ALA A 682 4.70 -1.69 -44.81
N PRO A 683 4.75 -2.46 -45.89
CA PRO A 683 3.73 -2.44 -46.93
C PRO A 683 2.37 -2.94 -46.43
N ALA A 684 1.33 -2.29 -46.95
CA ALA A 684 -0.05 -2.63 -46.64
C ALA A 684 -0.38 -4.09 -46.96
N GLY A 685 -0.82 -4.84 -45.95
CA GLY A 685 -1.34 -6.20 -46.15
C GLY A 685 -1.07 -7.22 -45.05
N ALA A 686 -0.39 -6.88 -43.95
CA ALA A 686 -0.20 -7.84 -42.86
C ALA A 686 -0.94 -7.32 -41.59
N ALA A 687 -1.64 -8.23 -40.91
CA ALA A 687 -2.29 -7.96 -39.63
C ALA A 687 -1.29 -7.31 -38.64
N VAL A 688 -1.71 -6.26 -37.97
CA VAL A 688 -0.91 -5.51 -36.99
C VAL A 688 -0.51 -6.50 -35.90
N PRO A 689 0.81 -6.78 -35.69
CA PRO A 689 1.23 -7.55 -34.53
C PRO A 689 0.92 -6.72 -33.29
N ALA A 690 0.30 -7.34 -32.28
CA ALA A 690 0.15 -6.72 -30.97
C ALA A 690 1.52 -6.22 -30.51
N CYS A 691 1.60 -4.93 -30.09
CA CYS A 691 2.80 -4.34 -29.55
C CYS A 691 3.21 -5.20 -28.31
N GLU A 692 4.34 -5.88 -28.40
CA GLU A 692 4.85 -6.61 -27.24
C GLU A 692 5.11 -5.62 -26.11
N PRO A 693 4.68 -5.94 -24.86
CA PRO A 693 4.95 -5.07 -23.74
C PRO A 693 6.47 -4.91 -23.52
N PRO A 694 6.91 -3.79 -22.93
CA PRO A 694 8.33 -3.55 -22.62
C PRO A 694 8.95 -4.75 -21.90
N GLN A 695 10.10 -5.22 -22.36
CA GLN A 695 10.73 -6.47 -21.86
C GLN A 695 12.07 -6.24 -21.17
N GLY A 696 12.61 -5.01 -21.21
CA GLY A 696 13.88 -4.64 -20.60
C GLY A 696 13.84 -4.71 -19.06
N LYS A 697 15.02 -4.70 -18.46
CA LYS A 697 15.24 -4.60 -17.01
C LYS A 697 16.23 -3.50 -16.74
N THR A 698 15.93 -2.62 -15.77
CA THR A 698 16.91 -1.64 -15.29
C THR A 698 17.20 -1.83 -13.82
N ILE A 699 18.44 -1.62 -13.42
CA ILE A 699 18.92 -1.73 -12.05
C ILE A 699 19.73 -0.48 -11.71
N ILE A 700 19.25 0.34 -10.76
CA ILE A 700 20.06 1.39 -10.16
C ILE A 700 20.90 0.76 -9.06
N VAL A 701 22.22 0.88 -9.17
CA VAL A 701 23.17 0.47 -8.13
C VAL A 701 23.66 1.73 -7.43
N PHE A 702 23.09 1.99 -6.25
CA PHE A 702 23.37 3.17 -5.44
C PHE A 702 24.45 2.88 -4.41
N ASP A 703 24.38 1.71 -3.77
CA ASP A 703 25.30 1.31 -2.71
C ASP A 703 26.58 0.69 -3.23
N GLY A 704 27.68 0.92 -2.49
CA GLY A 704 29.02 0.35 -2.77
C GLY A 704 29.37 -0.84 -1.88
N ASP A 705 28.40 -1.47 -1.22
CA ASP A 705 28.63 -2.64 -0.39
C ASP A 705 28.75 -3.93 -1.22
N LEU A 706 29.70 -4.79 -0.88
CA LEU A 706 29.99 -6.01 -1.65
C LEU A 706 28.76 -6.88 -1.87
N ASP A 707 27.99 -7.13 -0.83
CA ASP A 707 26.78 -7.98 -0.87
C ASP A 707 25.67 -7.39 -1.74
N LYS A 708 25.47 -6.08 -1.73
CA LYS A 708 24.47 -5.40 -2.55
C LYS A 708 24.87 -5.34 -4.02
N VAL A 709 26.12 -4.99 -4.31
CA VAL A 709 26.64 -5.00 -5.69
C VAL A 709 26.63 -6.42 -6.25
N LEU A 710 27.00 -7.44 -5.44
CA LEU A 710 26.93 -8.83 -5.83
C LEU A 710 25.49 -9.24 -6.21
N ALA A 711 24.50 -8.90 -5.37
CA ALA A 711 23.09 -9.16 -5.63
C ALA A 711 22.62 -8.50 -6.95
N SER A 712 23.07 -7.28 -7.22
CA SER A 712 22.74 -6.57 -8.48
C SER A 712 23.22 -7.32 -9.70
N PHE A 713 24.45 -7.86 -9.69
CA PHE A 713 24.98 -8.64 -10.80
C PHE A 713 24.40 -10.05 -10.89
N VAL A 714 24.00 -10.67 -9.79
CA VAL A 714 23.25 -11.95 -9.82
C VAL A 714 21.90 -11.75 -10.55
N ILE A 715 21.17 -10.68 -10.22
CA ILE A 715 19.89 -10.35 -10.87
C ILE A 715 20.11 -10.01 -12.34
N ALA A 716 21.12 -9.19 -12.66
CA ALA A 716 21.43 -8.79 -14.05
C ALA A 716 21.76 -10.00 -14.93
N ASN A 717 22.65 -10.89 -14.47
CA ASN A 717 23.03 -12.10 -15.19
C ASN A 717 21.84 -13.07 -15.32
N GLY A 718 21.00 -13.18 -14.27
CA GLY A 718 19.77 -13.98 -14.31
C GLY A 718 18.76 -13.47 -15.35
N ALA A 719 18.52 -12.17 -15.39
CA ALA A 719 17.62 -11.56 -16.38
C ALA A 719 18.14 -11.71 -17.82
N LEU A 720 19.45 -11.58 -18.00
CA LEU A 720 20.09 -11.79 -19.30
C LEU A 720 19.99 -13.23 -19.76
N ALA A 721 20.16 -14.21 -18.86
CA ALA A 721 19.99 -15.64 -19.16
C ALA A 721 18.54 -15.97 -19.59
N MET A 722 17.56 -15.16 -19.21
CA MET A 722 16.18 -15.22 -19.68
C MET A 722 15.95 -14.50 -21.02
N GLY A 723 17.01 -14.06 -21.69
CA GLY A 723 16.94 -13.36 -22.98
C GLY A 723 16.41 -11.92 -22.89
N ARG A 724 16.52 -11.27 -21.72
CA ARG A 724 16.01 -9.91 -21.52
C ARG A 724 17.16 -8.89 -21.57
N PRO A 725 17.01 -7.74 -22.27
CA PRO A 725 18.00 -6.67 -22.21
C PRO A 725 18.07 -6.07 -20.80
N VAL A 726 19.29 -5.81 -20.32
CA VAL A 726 19.53 -5.30 -18.97
C VAL A 726 20.41 -4.06 -19.03
N THR A 727 19.98 -2.98 -18.36
CA THR A 727 20.80 -1.79 -18.11
C THR A 727 21.03 -1.62 -16.61
N MET A 728 22.28 -1.51 -16.19
CA MET A 728 22.68 -1.20 -14.82
C MET A 728 23.20 0.24 -14.76
N PHE A 729 22.58 1.07 -13.93
CA PHE A 729 22.91 2.48 -13.76
C PHE A 729 23.55 2.71 -12.38
N PHE A 730 24.87 2.97 -12.37
CA PHE A 730 25.65 3.16 -11.16
C PHE A 730 25.70 4.63 -10.76
N THR A 731 25.34 4.92 -9.52
CA THR A 731 25.30 6.28 -8.98
C THR A 731 25.89 6.29 -7.56
N PHE A 732 26.35 7.43 -7.11
CA PHE A 732 26.94 7.65 -5.78
C PHE A 732 27.92 6.53 -5.37
N TRP A 733 27.67 5.86 -4.25
CA TRP A 733 28.57 4.84 -3.68
C TRP A 733 28.76 3.63 -4.60
N GLY A 734 27.74 3.28 -5.41
CA GLY A 734 27.82 2.22 -6.42
C GLY A 734 28.95 2.43 -7.43
N LEU A 735 29.27 3.68 -7.74
CA LEU A 735 30.40 4.02 -8.65
C LEU A 735 31.74 3.47 -8.16
N THR A 736 31.90 3.26 -6.85
CA THR A 736 33.17 2.73 -6.30
C THR A 736 33.48 1.32 -6.82
N ALA A 737 32.46 0.52 -7.10
CA ALA A 737 32.59 -0.82 -7.68
C ALA A 737 33.19 -0.81 -9.10
N LEU A 738 32.90 0.25 -9.87
CA LEU A 738 33.37 0.40 -11.25
C LEU A 738 34.78 0.99 -11.37
N ARG A 739 35.43 1.38 -10.26
CA ARG A 739 36.78 1.98 -10.32
C ARG A 739 37.83 0.91 -10.59
N LYS A 740 38.86 1.28 -11.36
CA LYS A 740 40.08 0.44 -11.57
C LYS A 740 40.88 0.37 -10.29
N SER A 741 41.33 -0.82 -9.93
CA SER A 741 42.16 -1.08 -8.73
C SER A 741 43.60 -0.51 -8.87
N ASP A 742 44.03 -0.13 -10.09
CA ASP A 742 45.41 0.38 -10.32
C ASP A 742 45.60 1.80 -9.76
N LYS A 743 46.51 1.94 -8.81
CA LYS A 743 46.82 3.21 -8.11
C LYS A 743 47.90 4.07 -8.84
N ASN A 744 48.44 3.58 -9.95
CA ASN A 744 49.62 4.20 -10.56
C ASN A 744 49.34 5.25 -11.66
N LYS A 745 48.11 5.48 -12.09
CA LYS A 745 47.79 6.53 -13.04
C LYS A 745 47.68 7.89 -12.38
N LYS A 746 48.59 8.84 -12.75
CA LYS A 746 48.52 10.25 -12.36
C LYS A 746 47.36 10.93 -13.07
N ILE A 747 46.20 10.99 -12.45
CA ILE A 747 45.02 11.72 -12.93
C ILE A 747 44.98 13.11 -12.31
N ARG A 748 44.81 14.14 -13.13
CA ARG A 748 44.70 15.52 -12.62
C ARG A 748 43.38 15.72 -11.89
N LYS A 749 43.47 16.00 -10.58
CA LYS A 749 42.35 16.22 -9.66
C LYS A 749 42.62 17.44 -8.80
N SER A 750 41.57 18.17 -8.42
CA SER A 750 41.60 19.20 -7.39
C SER A 750 41.99 18.60 -6.01
N PRO A 751 42.41 19.43 -5.04
CA PRO A 751 42.74 18.95 -3.71
C PRO A 751 41.60 18.17 -3.03
N VAL A 752 40.34 18.65 -3.19
CA VAL A 752 39.17 18.03 -2.63
C VAL A 752 38.86 16.68 -3.30
N GLU A 753 38.92 16.62 -4.64
CA GLU A 753 38.73 15.37 -5.40
C GLU A 753 39.79 14.34 -5.08
N LYS A 754 41.04 14.77 -4.75
CA LYS A 754 42.10 13.85 -4.29
C LYS A 754 41.78 13.26 -2.93
N MET A 755 41.27 14.10 -2.03
CA MET A 755 40.88 13.64 -0.68
C MET A 755 39.78 12.60 -0.77
N PHE A 756 38.68 12.88 -1.46
CA PHE A 756 37.61 11.92 -1.71
C PHE A 756 38.12 10.64 -2.40
N GLY A 757 38.92 10.79 -3.44
CA GLY A 757 39.48 9.67 -4.20
C GLY A 757 40.36 8.73 -3.38
N THR A 758 40.95 9.17 -2.26
CA THR A 758 41.75 8.33 -1.34
C THR A 758 40.88 7.67 -0.27
N MET A 759 39.76 8.26 0.09
CA MET A 759 38.84 7.72 1.11
C MET A 759 37.89 6.65 0.54
N LEU A 760 37.59 6.72 -0.75
CA LEU A 760 36.63 5.83 -1.41
C LEU A 760 37.30 4.51 -1.85
N PRO A 761 36.58 3.36 -1.72
CA PRO A 761 37.07 2.08 -2.23
C PRO A 761 37.40 2.15 -3.73
N ARG A 762 38.38 1.36 -4.16
CA ARG A 762 38.81 1.24 -5.56
C ARG A 762 38.53 -0.14 -6.10
N GLY A 763 37.42 -0.21 -6.84
CA GLY A 763 37.01 -1.44 -7.48
C GLY A 763 36.47 -2.49 -6.52
N THR A 764 36.04 -3.56 -7.08
CA THR A 764 35.32 -4.65 -6.40
C THR A 764 36.11 -5.26 -5.24
N THR A 765 37.43 -5.28 -5.32
CA THR A 765 38.32 -5.93 -4.31
C THR A 765 38.36 -5.18 -2.97
N GLU A 766 38.14 -3.87 -2.97
CA GLU A 766 38.15 -3.02 -1.77
C GLU A 766 36.75 -2.84 -1.14
N LEU A 767 35.67 -3.38 -1.72
CA LEU A 767 34.31 -3.26 -1.17
C LEU A 767 34.17 -4.08 0.12
N GLY A 768 33.52 -3.47 1.12
CA GLY A 768 33.15 -4.11 2.38
C GLY A 768 31.72 -4.68 2.36
N LEU A 769 31.38 -5.50 3.35
CA LEU A 769 30.00 -5.95 3.57
C LEU A 769 29.16 -4.85 4.24
N SER A 770 27.88 -4.77 3.90
CA SER A 770 26.90 -3.86 4.51
C SER A 770 26.72 -4.13 6.01
N ARG A 771 26.78 -5.40 6.40
CA ARG A 771 26.70 -5.87 7.80
C ARG A 771 27.79 -6.89 8.10
N MET A 772 28.19 -7.01 9.36
CA MET A 772 29.19 -7.98 9.83
C MET A 772 30.56 -7.84 9.14
N ASN A 773 30.94 -6.63 8.69
CA ASN A 773 32.23 -6.41 8.03
C ASN A 773 33.40 -6.57 8.98
N MET A 774 33.28 -6.27 10.29
CA MET A 774 34.25 -6.48 11.36
C MET A 774 35.70 -6.10 10.93
N GLY A 775 35.86 -4.87 10.41
CA GLY A 775 37.15 -4.38 9.93
C GLY A 775 37.70 -5.12 8.68
N GLY A 776 36.79 -5.68 7.84
CA GLY A 776 37.14 -6.42 6.62
C GLY A 776 37.28 -7.93 6.79
N MET A 777 37.16 -8.44 8.00
CA MET A 777 37.23 -9.89 8.27
C MET A 777 36.04 -10.61 7.70
N GLY A 778 34.83 -10.05 7.86
CA GLY A 778 33.58 -10.57 7.27
C GLY A 778 33.64 -10.66 5.75
N THR A 779 34.15 -9.63 5.08
CA THR A 779 34.35 -9.64 3.62
C THR A 779 35.29 -10.78 3.19
N LYS A 780 36.41 -10.99 3.89
CA LYS A 780 37.36 -12.08 3.58
C LYS A 780 36.68 -13.45 3.76
N MET A 781 35.90 -13.61 4.83
CA MET A 781 35.16 -14.84 5.10
C MET A 781 34.11 -15.12 4.04
N MET A 782 33.31 -14.09 3.64
CA MET A 782 32.32 -14.22 2.57
C MET A 782 32.95 -14.67 1.25
N ARG A 783 34.07 -14.03 0.84
CA ARG A 783 34.79 -14.40 -0.39
C ARG A 783 35.36 -15.83 -0.31
N ALA A 784 35.84 -16.26 0.86
CA ALA A 784 36.29 -17.62 1.07
C ALA A 784 35.16 -18.64 0.96
N ILE A 785 33.99 -18.36 1.55
CA ILE A 785 32.80 -19.20 1.45
C ILE A 785 32.30 -19.26 0.00
N MET A 786 32.26 -18.15 -0.72
CA MET A 786 31.86 -18.13 -2.14
C MET A 786 32.76 -19.05 -2.97
N LYS A 787 34.08 -18.98 -2.74
CA LYS A 787 35.07 -19.84 -3.42
C LYS A 787 34.87 -21.33 -3.07
N ASP A 788 34.67 -21.63 -1.78
CA ASP A 788 34.42 -23.01 -1.31
C ASP A 788 33.12 -23.61 -1.89
N LYS A 789 32.11 -22.76 -2.05
CA LYS A 789 30.80 -23.12 -2.64
C LYS A 789 30.77 -23.06 -4.17
N ASN A 790 31.88 -22.79 -4.82
CA ASN A 790 31.99 -22.64 -6.27
C ASN A 790 31.08 -21.58 -6.86
N ILE A 791 30.86 -20.46 -6.11
CA ILE A 791 30.10 -19.29 -6.52
C ILE A 791 31.08 -18.28 -7.13
N ASP A 792 30.75 -17.77 -8.33
CA ASP A 792 31.55 -16.76 -9.03
C ASP A 792 31.84 -15.55 -8.12
N SER A 793 33.04 -15.03 -8.18
CA SER A 793 33.40 -13.77 -7.54
C SER A 793 32.65 -12.61 -8.18
N LEU A 794 32.55 -11.46 -7.49
CA LEU A 794 31.95 -10.26 -8.06
C LEU A 794 32.63 -9.83 -9.36
N GLU A 795 33.95 -9.96 -9.42
CA GLU A 795 34.78 -9.67 -10.59
C GLU A 795 34.40 -10.55 -11.79
N GLU A 796 34.21 -11.85 -11.55
CA GLU A 796 33.77 -12.80 -12.58
C GLU A 796 32.34 -12.55 -13.03
N MET A 797 31.43 -12.27 -12.10
CA MET A 797 30.01 -11.95 -12.43
C MET A 797 29.91 -10.66 -13.24
N MET A 798 30.67 -9.63 -12.88
CA MET A 798 30.72 -8.35 -13.62
C MET A 798 31.27 -8.58 -15.04
N LYS A 799 32.35 -9.32 -15.18
CA LYS A 799 32.94 -9.65 -16.46
C LYS A 799 31.96 -10.41 -17.35
N LYS A 800 31.32 -11.45 -16.82
CA LYS A 800 30.29 -12.22 -17.53
C LYS A 800 29.11 -11.34 -17.96
N ALA A 801 28.64 -10.44 -17.09
CA ALA A 801 27.56 -9.52 -17.41
C ALA A 801 27.90 -8.61 -18.61
N MET A 802 29.10 -8.03 -18.59
CA MET A 802 29.56 -7.16 -19.68
C MET A 802 29.79 -7.93 -21.00
N GLU A 803 30.42 -9.11 -20.94
CA GLU A 803 30.65 -9.97 -22.11
C GLU A 803 29.34 -10.45 -22.76
N ASN A 804 28.29 -10.63 -21.97
CA ASN A 804 27.00 -11.09 -22.43
C ASN A 804 26.03 -9.93 -22.79
N GLY A 805 26.48 -8.66 -22.69
CA GLY A 805 25.74 -7.52 -23.21
C GLY A 805 24.90 -6.76 -22.18
N VAL A 806 25.16 -6.91 -20.90
CA VAL A 806 24.61 -6.00 -19.89
C VAL A 806 25.21 -4.61 -20.09
N ARG A 807 24.37 -3.62 -20.27
CA ARG A 807 24.77 -2.25 -20.42
C ARG A 807 25.05 -1.62 -19.06
N ILE A 808 26.28 -1.14 -18.84
CA ILE A 808 26.70 -0.51 -17.58
C ILE A 808 26.88 0.98 -17.80
N VAL A 809 26.13 1.81 -17.07
CA VAL A 809 26.12 3.26 -17.17
C VAL A 809 26.54 3.89 -15.84
N ALA A 810 27.53 4.76 -15.84
CA ALA A 810 27.97 5.56 -14.69
C ALA A 810 27.31 6.95 -14.72
N CYS A 811 26.71 7.37 -13.61
CA CYS A 811 26.06 8.68 -13.47
C CYS A 811 27.09 9.83 -13.51
N SER A 812 27.01 10.70 -14.52
CA SER A 812 27.92 11.83 -14.70
C SER A 812 27.91 12.80 -13.50
N MET A 813 26.73 13.16 -13.00
CA MET A 813 26.55 14.04 -11.86
C MET A 813 27.23 13.46 -10.59
N SER A 814 26.98 12.19 -10.29
CA SER A 814 27.59 11.53 -9.14
C SER A 814 29.09 11.38 -9.26
N MET A 815 29.61 11.16 -10.49
CA MET A 815 31.05 11.15 -10.73
C MET A 815 31.69 12.51 -10.40
N ASP A 816 31.06 13.60 -10.79
CA ASP A 816 31.57 14.95 -10.51
C ASP A 816 31.51 15.27 -9.01
N VAL A 817 30.42 14.97 -8.34
CA VAL A 817 30.26 15.17 -6.88
C VAL A 817 31.30 14.37 -6.07
N MET A 818 31.53 13.12 -6.47
CA MET A 818 32.47 12.23 -5.78
C MET A 818 33.94 12.37 -6.28
N GLY A 819 34.17 13.24 -7.26
CA GLY A 819 35.50 13.46 -7.81
C GLY A 819 36.08 12.23 -8.52
N ILE A 820 35.24 11.38 -9.12
CA ILE A 820 35.65 10.20 -9.89
C ILE A 820 35.74 10.61 -11.37
N LYS A 821 36.87 10.35 -12.01
CA LYS A 821 37.09 10.68 -13.42
C LYS A 821 36.88 9.43 -14.31
N LYS A 822 36.51 9.66 -15.56
CA LYS A 822 36.30 8.58 -16.53
C LYS A 822 37.48 7.59 -16.63
N GLU A 823 38.67 8.11 -16.54
CA GLU A 823 39.92 7.33 -16.61
C GLU A 823 40.10 6.38 -15.44
N GLU A 824 39.34 6.59 -14.34
CA GLU A 824 39.33 5.71 -13.18
C GLU A 824 38.36 4.54 -13.30
N LEU A 825 37.41 4.59 -14.25
CA LEU A 825 36.44 3.53 -14.46
C LEU A 825 37.01 2.42 -15.32
N ILE A 826 36.52 1.20 -15.10
CA ILE A 826 36.81 0.03 -15.93
C ILE A 826 36.37 0.28 -17.38
N ASP A 827 36.99 -0.40 -18.32
CA ASP A 827 36.68 -0.24 -19.73
C ASP A 827 35.27 -0.83 -20.02
N GLY A 828 34.55 -0.26 -21.01
CA GLY A 828 33.19 -0.69 -21.38
C GLY A 828 32.08 0.00 -20.59
N VAL A 829 32.37 0.86 -19.60
CA VAL A 829 31.36 1.65 -18.88
C VAL A 829 30.98 2.90 -19.71
N GLU A 830 29.70 3.09 -19.93
CA GLU A 830 29.14 4.32 -20.52
C GLU A 830 28.99 5.41 -19.45
N ILE A 831 28.98 6.67 -19.85
CA ILE A 831 28.66 7.79 -18.97
C ILE A 831 27.31 8.36 -19.43
N GLY A 832 26.36 8.47 -18.51
CA GLY A 832 25.03 9.01 -18.79
C GLY A 832 24.50 9.80 -17.60
N GLY A 833 23.42 10.54 -17.85
CA GLY A 833 22.66 11.24 -16.81
C GLY A 833 21.34 10.55 -16.52
N VAL A 834 20.47 11.22 -15.73
CA VAL A 834 19.14 10.72 -15.38
C VAL A 834 18.25 10.50 -16.60
N GLY A 835 18.40 11.33 -17.66
CA GLY A 835 17.65 11.17 -18.91
C GLY A 835 17.96 9.84 -19.60
N THR A 836 19.22 9.42 -19.61
CA THR A 836 19.64 8.12 -20.15
C THR A 836 18.99 6.97 -19.36
N TYR A 837 19.01 7.05 -18.02
CA TYR A 837 18.36 6.04 -17.18
C TYR A 837 16.85 5.96 -17.42
N LEU A 838 16.15 7.11 -17.42
CA LEU A 838 14.70 7.15 -17.61
C LEU A 838 14.28 6.59 -18.99
N ALA A 839 15.11 6.83 -20.01
CA ALA A 839 14.87 6.25 -21.34
C ALA A 839 14.84 4.72 -21.30
N ASP A 840 15.84 4.11 -20.66
CA ASP A 840 15.92 2.65 -20.55
C ASP A 840 14.85 2.10 -19.57
N ALA A 841 14.51 2.85 -18.52
CA ALA A 841 13.52 2.45 -17.53
C ALA A 841 12.09 2.38 -18.12
N GLU A 842 11.75 3.27 -19.06
CA GLU A 842 10.44 3.24 -19.75
C GLU A 842 10.33 2.08 -20.75
N GLU A 843 11.45 1.61 -21.31
CA GLU A 843 11.51 0.42 -22.15
C GLU A 843 11.63 -0.89 -21.33
N SER A 844 11.58 -0.78 -20.00
CA SER A 844 11.75 -1.89 -19.08
C SER A 844 10.48 -2.14 -18.28
N ASN A 845 10.15 -3.41 -18.03
CA ASN A 845 9.02 -3.82 -17.20
C ASN A 845 9.43 -4.15 -15.76
N VAL A 846 10.73 -4.11 -15.45
CA VAL A 846 11.26 -4.23 -14.09
C VAL A 846 12.34 -3.17 -13.88
N ASN A 847 12.14 -2.31 -12.89
CA ASN A 847 13.06 -1.26 -12.50
C ASN A 847 13.42 -1.46 -11.02
N LEU A 848 14.68 -1.76 -10.73
CA LEU A 848 15.19 -2.02 -9.38
C LEU A 848 16.11 -0.90 -8.90
N PHE A 849 16.08 -0.64 -7.60
CA PHE A 849 17.00 0.26 -6.90
C PHE A 849 17.70 -0.52 -5.79
N ILE A 850 19.01 -0.65 -5.83
CA ILE A 850 19.83 -1.44 -4.91
C ILE A 850 20.97 -0.62 -4.30
#